data_62fde3c681b1af75d2722f821905b098
#
_entry.id   62fde3c681b1af75d2722f821905b098
#
_cell.length_a   1.000
_cell.length_b   1.000
_cell.length_c   1.000
_cell.angle_alpha   90.00
_cell.angle_beta   90.00
_cell.angle_gamma   90.00
#
_symmetry.space_group_name_H-M   'P 1'
#
loop_
_entity.id
_entity.type
_entity.pdbx_description
1 polymer ?
#
loop_
_entity_poly.entity_id
_entity_poly.type
_entity_poly.pdbx_seq_one_letter_code
_entity_poly.pdbx_strand_id
1 'polypeptide(L)'
;MLPADSHDVIQVRGARENNLSGVSLDIPKRRLTVFTGVSGSGKSSLVFDTIAAESQRLINETYTAFVQNFMPSLGRPDVDALRNLSAAIIVDQERIGANARSTVGTATDAHTMLRVLFSRAVTPYAGPPSVFSFNRAEGMCPVCEGLGRTTEFTLDELVDREKSLNQGPIRAPGFSVDSWHWQLMAQSGLFDPDLPLKDYPPEAWHQFLYQEPMKIRVGKSNLTFEGLVTKLKRQYLSKDPQSMQSHARAFAERAIRQETCGECGGVRLNAAARSVTVDGRTIGECSAMQISDLADFVAGIKHSGVGPMLEGLRELLESFVTIGLGYLSLNRESSTLSGGEAQRVKLVRHLGSSLSDVTYVFDEPTVGLHPHDIQQMNDLLLQLRDKGNTVLVVEHKPETIRIADHVVDLGPGAGLAGGRLCYAGDVTGLTASGTLTGQYLDHRVNVRDDVRQPTGKLSIAHATLHNLRDVSVDIPLGVLTVVTGVAGSGKSSLVHGSLAGRDGVIIAGQEPIRGSKRSNPATYTGLLDPIRSAFAKANKVKPGLFSANSVGACPTCKGIGLVYTDLAMMAEVASVCEDCNGARFTAEVLEYRLRGKNISEVLRMTVAEAREFFTSGTARTILDRLATVGLGYIGLGQPLTTLSGGERQRLKLAINDWGGGVGNVSNTAKTGSIYILDEPTTGLHLADVDKLLGMLDTLVDQGNTVIVIEHHQAVMAHADWLIDIGPGAGHDGGRVVFTGTPADLVESSPTTTAEHLRRYVSGA
;
A
#
# COMPACT_ATOMS: atom_id res chain seq x y z
N MET A 1 35.73 -21.68 -24.50
CA MET A 1 34.99 -20.64 -23.76
C MET A 1 34.69 -19.53 -24.70
N LEU A 2 33.45 -19.08 -24.76
CA LEU A 2 33.10 -17.89 -25.53
C LEU A 2 33.76 -16.67 -24.84
N PRO A 3 34.22 -15.66 -25.55
CA PRO A 3 34.70 -14.41 -24.95
C PRO A 3 33.66 -13.78 -24.06
N ALA A 4 34.09 -13.04 -23.03
CA ALA A 4 33.19 -12.33 -22.10
C ALA A 4 32.22 -11.37 -22.84
N ASP A 5 32.66 -10.84 -23.98
CA ASP A 5 31.86 -9.95 -24.84
C ASP A 5 30.68 -10.62 -25.54
N SER A 6 30.59 -11.97 -25.50
CA SER A 6 29.47 -12.73 -26.08
C SER A 6 28.33 -13.00 -25.14
N HIS A 7 28.36 -12.45 -23.91
CA HIS A 7 27.30 -12.60 -22.91
C HIS A 7 26.25 -11.48 -23.01
N ASP A 8 25.71 -11.22 -24.17
CA ASP A 8 24.81 -10.11 -24.47
C ASP A 8 23.35 -10.36 -24.07
N VAL A 9 23.04 -11.60 -23.66
CA VAL A 9 21.67 -11.99 -23.30
C VAL A 9 21.63 -12.71 -21.94
N ILE A 10 20.57 -12.46 -21.17
CA ILE A 10 20.15 -13.31 -20.05
C ILE A 10 19.36 -14.46 -20.64
N GLN A 11 19.79 -15.69 -20.39
CA GLN A 11 19.14 -16.89 -20.92
C GLN A 11 18.23 -17.51 -19.86
N VAL A 12 16.93 -17.58 -20.15
CA VAL A 12 15.93 -18.31 -19.36
C VAL A 12 15.53 -19.57 -20.13
N ARG A 13 15.56 -20.73 -19.48
CA ARG A 13 15.15 -22.02 -20.08
C ARG A 13 14.23 -22.77 -19.11
N GLY A 14 13.01 -23.05 -19.57
CA GLY A 14 12.05 -23.90 -18.86
C GLY A 14 11.58 -23.35 -17.53
N ALA A 15 11.30 -22.05 -17.40
CA ALA A 15 10.78 -21.47 -16.15
C ALA A 15 9.35 -21.94 -15.86
N ARG A 16 9.11 -22.46 -14.64
CA ARG A 16 7.82 -23.05 -14.20
C ARG A 16 7.34 -22.48 -12.86
N GLU A 17 7.93 -21.37 -12.40
CA GLU A 17 7.52 -20.75 -11.14
C GLU A 17 6.06 -20.32 -11.21
N ASN A 18 5.28 -20.60 -10.16
CA ASN A 18 3.83 -20.31 -10.05
C ASN A 18 3.01 -20.85 -11.24
N ASN A 19 2.53 -19.94 -12.11
CA ASN A 19 1.71 -20.30 -13.28
C ASN A 19 2.48 -20.39 -14.59
N LEU A 20 3.80 -20.28 -14.59
CA LEU A 20 4.61 -20.39 -15.80
C LEU A 20 4.62 -21.81 -16.36
N SER A 21 4.46 -21.93 -17.67
CA SER A 21 4.32 -23.20 -18.40
C SER A 21 5.60 -23.59 -19.15
N GLY A 22 6.77 -23.54 -18.49
CA GLY A 22 8.05 -23.89 -19.11
C GLY A 22 8.57 -22.81 -20.06
N VAL A 23 8.51 -21.56 -19.65
CA VAL A 23 8.89 -20.39 -20.47
C VAL A 23 10.39 -20.39 -20.73
N SER A 24 10.75 -20.24 -22.01
CA SER A 24 12.13 -20.13 -22.47
C SER A 24 12.28 -18.91 -23.37
N LEU A 25 13.25 -18.03 -23.07
CA LEU A 25 13.53 -16.82 -23.84
C LEU A 25 14.95 -16.31 -23.61
N ASP A 26 15.42 -15.46 -24.50
CA ASP A 26 16.65 -14.68 -24.37
C ASP A 26 16.31 -13.20 -24.20
N ILE A 27 16.80 -12.59 -23.14
CA ILE A 27 16.54 -11.18 -22.79
C ILE A 27 17.83 -10.39 -23.08
N PRO A 28 17.81 -9.37 -23.96
CA PRO A 28 18.99 -8.60 -24.28
C PRO A 28 19.47 -7.79 -23.07
N LYS A 29 20.78 -7.84 -22.80
CA LYS A 29 21.43 -7.04 -21.78
C LYS A 29 21.66 -5.61 -22.27
N ARG A 30 21.81 -4.68 -21.31
CA ARG A 30 22.06 -3.25 -21.56
C ARG A 30 20.98 -2.63 -22.45
N ARG A 31 19.75 -3.11 -22.29
CA ARG A 31 18.55 -2.69 -23.00
C ARG A 31 17.41 -2.51 -22.00
N LEU A 32 16.43 -1.72 -22.41
CA LEU A 32 15.14 -1.63 -21.72
C LEU A 32 14.21 -2.72 -22.25
N THR A 33 13.93 -3.71 -21.42
CA THR A 33 12.96 -4.78 -21.75
C THR A 33 11.69 -4.58 -20.92
N VAL A 34 10.55 -4.44 -21.58
CA VAL A 34 9.24 -4.33 -20.94
C VAL A 34 8.52 -5.68 -21.02
N PHE A 35 8.09 -6.19 -19.85
CA PHE A 35 7.27 -7.39 -19.70
C PHE A 35 5.81 -6.98 -19.58
N THR A 36 4.99 -7.39 -20.51
CA THR A 36 3.58 -7.03 -20.61
C THR A 36 2.69 -8.26 -20.74
N GLY A 37 1.37 -8.06 -20.81
CA GLY A 37 0.35 -9.12 -20.90
C GLY A 37 -0.75 -8.92 -19.87
N VAL A 38 -1.82 -9.71 -19.95
CA VAL A 38 -2.97 -9.60 -19.06
C VAL A 38 -2.61 -9.78 -17.58
N SER A 39 -3.41 -9.21 -16.69
CA SER A 39 -3.20 -9.38 -15.24
C SER A 39 -3.26 -10.88 -14.89
N GLY A 40 -2.29 -11.36 -14.08
CA GLY A 40 -2.18 -12.79 -13.74
C GLY A 40 -1.61 -13.68 -14.83
N SER A 41 -1.00 -13.14 -15.89
CA SER A 41 -0.36 -13.92 -16.98
C SER A 41 1.01 -14.53 -16.64
N GLY A 42 1.60 -14.20 -15.45
CA GLY A 42 2.88 -14.75 -15.01
C GLY A 42 4.08 -13.80 -15.17
N LYS A 43 3.87 -12.51 -15.46
CA LYS A 43 4.95 -11.52 -15.61
C LYS A 43 5.82 -11.41 -14.37
N SER A 44 5.20 -11.18 -13.21
CA SER A 44 5.91 -11.06 -11.92
C SER A 44 6.61 -12.37 -11.56
N SER A 45 5.99 -13.53 -11.85
CA SER A 45 6.60 -14.84 -11.63
C SER A 45 7.88 -15.04 -12.46
N LEU A 46 7.91 -14.54 -13.71
CA LEU A 46 9.10 -14.62 -14.53
C LEU A 46 10.18 -13.63 -14.10
N VAL A 47 9.79 -12.37 -13.86
CA VAL A 47 10.75 -11.27 -13.62
C VAL A 47 11.25 -11.27 -12.18
N PHE A 48 10.35 -11.34 -11.20
CA PHE A 48 10.69 -11.24 -9.78
C PHE A 48 10.98 -12.60 -9.15
N ASP A 49 10.06 -13.58 -9.29
CA ASP A 49 10.19 -14.86 -8.61
C ASP A 49 11.20 -15.81 -9.29
N THR A 50 11.55 -15.55 -10.57
CA THR A 50 12.54 -16.37 -11.30
C THR A 50 13.86 -15.61 -11.49
N ILE A 51 13.88 -14.52 -12.28
CA ILE A 51 15.13 -13.85 -12.69
C ILE A 51 15.76 -13.09 -11.52
N ALA A 52 15.01 -12.21 -10.87
CA ALA A 52 15.53 -11.38 -9.78
C ALA A 52 15.84 -12.22 -8.53
N ALA A 53 14.98 -13.17 -8.17
CA ALA A 53 15.18 -14.07 -7.04
C ALA A 53 16.46 -14.89 -7.19
N GLU A 54 16.73 -15.49 -8.36
CA GLU A 54 17.95 -16.25 -8.58
C GLU A 54 19.21 -15.37 -8.57
N SER A 55 19.14 -14.17 -9.16
CA SER A 55 20.25 -13.21 -9.08
C SER A 55 20.59 -12.85 -7.63
N GLN A 56 19.58 -12.54 -6.81
CA GLN A 56 19.78 -12.24 -5.40
C GLN A 56 20.29 -13.45 -4.61
N ARG A 57 19.76 -14.65 -4.89
CA ARG A 57 20.21 -15.89 -4.28
C ARG A 57 21.71 -16.12 -4.54
N LEU A 58 22.16 -15.98 -5.78
CA LEU A 58 23.56 -16.12 -6.17
C LEU A 58 24.45 -15.07 -5.50
N ILE A 59 23.98 -13.82 -5.37
CA ILE A 59 24.71 -12.77 -4.62
C ILE A 59 24.80 -13.16 -3.13
N ASN A 60 23.70 -13.60 -2.53
CA ASN A 60 23.67 -13.99 -1.11
C ASN A 60 24.67 -15.14 -0.83
N GLU A 61 24.85 -16.07 -1.74
CA GLU A 61 25.84 -17.16 -1.62
C GLU A 61 27.31 -16.68 -1.61
N THR A 62 27.58 -15.46 -2.08
CA THR A 62 28.94 -14.88 -2.02
C THR A 62 29.32 -14.34 -0.65
N TYR A 63 28.35 -14.10 0.24
CA TYR A 63 28.60 -13.62 1.60
C TYR A 63 29.04 -14.76 2.53
N THR A 64 29.67 -14.38 3.65
CA THR A 64 30.01 -15.35 4.70
C THR A 64 28.75 -15.94 5.31
N ALA A 65 28.83 -17.19 5.84
CA ALA A 65 27.69 -17.86 6.49
C ALA A 65 27.06 -17.03 7.62
N PHE A 66 27.86 -16.23 8.33
CA PHE A 66 27.36 -15.30 9.34
C PHE A 66 26.44 -14.24 8.75
N VAL A 67 26.82 -13.61 7.63
CA VAL A 67 26.00 -12.60 6.96
C VAL A 67 24.77 -13.23 6.31
N GLN A 68 24.91 -14.40 5.68
CA GLN A 68 23.80 -15.15 5.08
C GLN A 68 22.67 -15.43 6.09
N ASN A 69 23.01 -15.68 7.36
CA ASN A 69 22.02 -15.89 8.43
C ASN A 69 21.13 -14.67 8.71
N PHE A 70 21.54 -13.45 8.29
CA PHE A 70 20.74 -12.23 8.44
C PHE A 70 20.05 -11.82 7.15
N MET A 71 20.23 -12.56 6.06
CA MET A 71 19.61 -12.26 4.76
C MET A 71 18.37 -13.13 4.53
N PRO A 72 17.38 -12.65 3.73
CA PRO A 72 16.25 -13.48 3.37
C PRO A 72 16.71 -14.78 2.70
N SER A 73 16.21 -15.92 3.18
CA SER A 73 16.45 -17.22 2.53
C SER A 73 15.59 -17.30 1.28
N LEU A 74 16.23 -17.19 0.12
CA LEU A 74 15.57 -17.35 -1.18
C LEU A 74 15.71 -18.80 -1.64
N GLY A 75 14.58 -19.44 -1.94
CA GLY A 75 14.57 -20.75 -2.59
C GLY A 75 15.11 -20.64 -4.01
N ARG A 76 15.66 -21.74 -4.54
CA ARG A 76 16.00 -21.83 -5.95
C ARG A 76 14.69 -21.87 -6.76
N PRO A 77 14.49 -21.00 -7.76
CA PRO A 77 13.29 -21.03 -8.59
C PRO A 77 13.20 -22.30 -9.44
N ASP A 78 11.99 -22.72 -9.77
CA ASP A 78 11.73 -23.86 -10.64
C ASP A 78 12.02 -23.48 -12.11
N VAL A 79 13.25 -23.71 -12.53
CA VAL A 79 13.77 -23.39 -13.86
C VAL A 79 14.85 -24.37 -14.26
N ASP A 80 14.88 -24.77 -15.53
CA ASP A 80 15.90 -25.72 -16.01
C ASP A 80 17.30 -25.07 -16.06
N ALA A 81 17.37 -23.81 -16.52
CA ALA A 81 18.62 -23.05 -16.52
C ALA A 81 18.37 -21.53 -16.56
N LEU A 82 19.15 -20.79 -15.76
CA LEU A 82 19.33 -19.35 -15.84
C LEU A 82 20.82 -19.05 -16.02
N ARG A 83 21.17 -18.29 -17.05
CA ARG A 83 22.57 -17.99 -17.38
C ARG A 83 22.78 -16.51 -17.65
N ASN A 84 24.00 -16.05 -17.44
CA ASN A 84 24.45 -14.69 -17.72
C ASN A 84 23.71 -13.61 -16.90
N LEU A 85 23.25 -13.96 -15.70
CA LEU A 85 22.66 -12.99 -14.77
C LEU A 85 23.72 -11.97 -14.32
N SER A 86 23.36 -10.71 -14.23
CA SER A 86 24.09 -9.68 -13.48
C SER A 86 23.39 -9.40 -12.15
N ALA A 87 24.05 -8.68 -11.25
CA ALA A 87 23.49 -8.30 -9.95
C ALA A 87 22.15 -7.56 -10.14
N ALA A 88 21.08 -8.05 -9.52
CA ALA A 88 19.76 -7.45 -9.64
C ALA A 88 19.46 -6.50 -8.49
N ILE A 89 19.00 -5.30 -8.83
CA ILE A 89 18.44 -4.29 -7.91
C ILE A 89 16.94 -4.24 -8.15
N ILE A 90 16.17 -4.67 -7.15
CA ILE A 90 14.71 -4.70 -7.21
C ILE A 90 14.16 -3.36 -6.69
N VAL A 91 13.32 -2.73 -7.51
CA VAL A 91 12.60 -1.50 -7.20
C VAL A 91 11.10 -1.80 -7.25
N ASP A 92 10.59 -2.35 -6.16
CA ASP A 92 9.20 -2.75 -5.99
C ASP A 92 8.38 -1.70 -5.21
N GLN A 93 7.07 -1.92 -5.13
CA GLN A 93 6.12 -1.07 -4.41
C GLN A 93 6.03 -1.39 -2.91
N GLU A 94 6.86 -2.29 -2.38
CA GLU A 94 6.86 -2.57 -0.95
C GLU A 94 7.21 -1.33 -0.13
N ARG A 95 6.50 -1.15 0.98
CA ARG A 95 6.72 0.00 1.87
C ARG A 95 8.13 -0.01 2.43
N ILE A 96 8.76 1.16 2.45
CA ILE A 96 10.06 1.37 3.08
C ILE A 96 9.89 1.31 4.59
N GLY A 97 10.10 0.13 5.19
CA GLY A 97 10.15 -0.10 6.64
C GLY A 97 8.91 0.33 7.44
N ALA A 98 8.45 -0.51 8.34
CA ALA A 98 7.32 -0.23 9.25
C ALA A 98 7.73 0.59 10.51
N ASN A 99 8.98 1.08 10.60
CA ASN A 99 9.46 1.78 11.78
C ASN A 99 8.98 3.24 11.80
N ALA A 100 8.30 3.65 12.87
CA ALA A 100 7.81 5.02 13.07
C ALA A 100 8.92 6.10 13.06
N ARG A 101 10.19 5.72 13.15
CA ARG A 101 11.35 6.61 13.03
C ARG A 101 11.93 6.67 11.61
N SER A 102 11.40 5.90 10.67
CA SER A 102 11.82 5.95 9.27
C SER A 102 11.17 7.14 8.56
N THR A 103 11.99 7.99 7.95
CA THR A 103 11.54 9.14 7.16
C THR A 103 12.15 9.09 5.76
N VAL A 104 11.63 9.87 4.83
CA VAL A 104 12.21 10.03 3.48
C VAL A 104 13.71 10.34 3.57
N GLY A 105 14.10 11.31 4.43
CA GLY A 105 15.49 11.71 4.59
C GLY A 105 16.38 10.61 5.18
N THR A 106 15.86 9.72 6.06
CA THR A 106 16.67 8.61 6.59
C THR A 106 16.72 7.43 5.62
N ALA A 107 15.68 7.22 4.83
CA ALA A 107 15.62 6.16 3.83
C ALA A 107 16.56 6.39 2.65
N THR A 108 16.91 7.66 2.35
CA THR A 108 17.71 8.06 1.19
C THR A 108 19.10 8.59 1.54
N ASP A 109 19.47 8.54 2.82
CA ASP A 109 20.71 9.11 3.37
C ASP A 109 20.82 10.66 3.29
N ALA A 110 19.83 11.37 2.73
CA ALA A 110 19.78 12.83 2.68
C ALA A 110 19.91 13.46 4.08
N HIS A 111 19.24 12.88 5.07
CA HIS A 111 19.32 13.34 6.45
C HIS A 111 20.72 13.13 7.06
N THR A 112 21.45 12.11 6.61
CA THR A 112 22.85 11.90 7.03
C THR A 112 23.76 13.01 6.53
N MET A 113 23.63 13.41 5.27
CA MET A 113 24.38 14.53 4.69
C MET A 113 24.00 15.85 5.35
N LEU A 114 22.71 16.07 5.59
CA LEU A 114 22.22 17.27 6.29
C LEU A 114 22.80 17.38 7.71
N ARG A 115 22.88 16.28 8.47
CA ARG A 115 23.50 16.24 9.81
C ARG A 115 25.00 16.61 9.76
N VAL A 116 25.72 16.12 8.76
CA VAL A 116 27.14 16.48 8.56
C VAL A 116 27.28 17.97 8.24
N LEU A 117 26.39 18.55 7.43
CA LEU A 117 26.33 19.97 7.14
C LEU A 117 26.18 20.79 8.42
N PHE A 118 25.17 20.49 9.24
CA PHE A 118 24.91 21.20 10.49
C PHE A 118 26.00 20.99 11.55
N SER A 119 26.74 19.87 11.50
CA SER A 119 27.88 19.64 12.37
C SER A 119 29.09 20.45 11.98
N ARG A 120 29.34 20.71 10.69
CA ARG A 120 30.63 21.28 10.19
C ARG A 120 30.54 22.72 9.70
N ALA A 121 29.35 23.18 9.27
CA ALA A 121 29.18 24.50 8.69
C ALA A 121 28.86 25.60 9.72
N VAL A 122 28.85 25.30 11.02
CA VAL A 122 28.50 26.26 12.07
C VAL A 122 29.70 26.65 12.93
N THR A 123 29.71 27.92 13.35
CA THR A 123 30.72 28.47 14.26
C THR A 123 30.01 29.21 15.40
N PRO A 124 30.26 28.85 16.68
CA PRO A 124 31.15 27.77 17.16
C PRO A 124 30.67 26.36 16.82
N TYR A 125 31.58 25.40 16.80
CA TYR A 125 31.26 23.97 16.52
C TYR A 125 30.20 23.43 17.45
N ALA A 126 29.11 22.92 16.90
CA ALA A 126 27.92 22.48 17.65
C ALA A 126 27.95 21.01 18.08
N GLY A 127 28.99 20.25 17.70
CA GLY A 127 29.12 18.83 18.04
C GLY A 127 29.12 17.89 16.83
N PRO A 128 29.33 16.59 17.06
CA PRO A 128 29.37 15.60 15.99
C PRO A 128 27.98 15.42 15.31
N PRO A 129 27.90 14.82 14.10
CA PRO A 129 26.62 14.59 13.41
C PRO A 129 25.57 13.80 14.19
N SER A 130 25.99 13.02 15.21
CA SER A 130 25.08 12.28 16.10
C SER A 130 24.17 13.18 16.95
N VAL A 131 24.64 14.39 17.29
CA VAL A 131 23.86 15.41 18.02
C VAL A 131 22.63 15.89 17.23
N PHE A 132 22.69 15.82 15.91
CA PHE A 132 21.60 16.16 15.01
C PHE A 132 20.76 14.94 14.58
N SER A 133 20.88 13.82 15.27
CA SER A 133 20.16 12.58 14.96
C SER A 133 19.05 12.34 15.97
N PHE A 134 17.82 12.29 15.51
CA PHE A 134 16.67 11.89 16.34
C PHE A 134 16.62 10.38 16.66
N ASN A 135 17.53 9.58 16.09
CA ASN A 135 17.70 8.16 16.37
C ASN A 135 18.85 7.87 17.37
N ARG A 136 19.47 8.90 17.92
CA ARG A 136 20.55 8.81 18.91
C ARG A 136 20.18 9.57 20.17
N ALA A 137 20.57 9.03 21.32
CA ALA A 137 20.25 9.62 22.62
C ALA A 137 20.74 11.08 22.76
N GLU A 138 21.91 11.40 22.16
CA GLU A 138 22.49 12.72 22.22
C GLU A 138 21.69 13.79 21.47
N GLY A 139 20.93 13.39 20.45
CA GLY A 139 20.20 14.34 19.57
C GLY A 139 18.69 14.29 19.70
N MET A 140 18.12 13.18 20.19
CA MET A 140 16.68 13.02 20.22
C MET A 140 15.99 13.91 21.28
N CYS A 141 14.76 14.29 21.01
CA CYS A 141 13.88 14.94 21.98
C CYS A 141 13.63 14.00 23.17
N PRO A 142 13.86 14.43 24.41
CA PRO A 142 13.71 13.57 25.60
C PRO A 142 12.24 13.20 25.89
N VAL A 143 11.26 13.99 25.40
CA VAL A 143 9.83 13.75 25.67
C VAL A 143 9.25 12.72 24.72
N CYS A 144 9.51 12.84 23.41
CA CYS A 144 8.98 11.92 22.39
C CYS A 144 9.99 10.87 21.93
N GLU A 145 11.19 10.85 22.51
CA GLU A 145 12.26 9.92 22.16
C GLU A 145 12.53 9.81 20.64
N GLY A 146 12.47 10.94 19.95
CA GLY A 146 12.70 11.02 18.50
C GLY A 146 11.51 10.63 17.62
N LEU A 147 10.32 10.40 18.18
CA LEU A 147 9.11 10.09 17.41
C LEU A 147 8.42 11.32 16.81
N GLY A 148 8.66 12.53 17.36
CA GLY A 148 8.02 13.78 16.93
C GLY A 148 6.56 13.92 17.39
N ARG A 149 5.99 12.87 17.98
CA ARG A 149 4.63 12.82 18.50
C ARG A 149 4.59 12.10 19.83
N THR A 150 3.64 12.47 20.64
CA THR A 150 3.28 11.79 21.88
C THR A 150 1.99 11.03 21.68
N THR A 151 1.87 9.91 22.36
CA THR A 151 0.66 9.11 22.33
C THR A 151 -0.07 9.33 23.64
N GLU A 152 -1.26 9.91 23.57
CA GLU A 152 -2.07 10.21 24.74
C GLU A 152 -3.43 9.53 24.64
N PHE A 153 -4.00 9.25 25.82
CA PHE A 153 -5.36 8.75 25.89
C PHE A 153 -6.34 9.91 26.03
N THR A 154 -7.40 9.89 25.23
CA THR A 154 -8.53 10.80 25.39
C THR A 154 -9.31 10.41 26.64
N LEU A 155 -9.27 11.22 27.70
CA LEU A 155 -9.88 10.89 28.98
C LEU A 155 -11.38 10.63 28.86
N ASP A 156 -12.11 11.38 28.03
CA ASP A 156 -13.54 11.20 27.80
C ASP A 156 -13.88 9.84 27.14
N GLU A 157 -12.93 9.23 26.42
CA GLU A 157 -13.05 7.88 25.89
C GLU A 157 -12.67 6.80 26.90
N LEU A 158 -11.90 7.15 27.94
CA LEU A 158 -11.49 6.23 29.00
C LEU A 158 -12.54 6.13 30.10
N VAL A 159 -13.10 7.25 30.53
CA VAL A 159 -13.94 7.33 31.72
C VAL A 159 -15.16 8.24 31.53
N ASP A 160 -16.26 7.85 32.18
CA ASP A 160 -17.46 8.64 32.33
C ASP A 160 -17.40 9.29 33.71
N ARG A 161 -17.05 10.58 33.76
CA ARG A 161 -16.83 11.29 35.02
C ARG A 161 -18.09 11.50 35.84
N GLU A 162 -19.28 11.40 35.25
CA GLU A 162 -20.57 11.53 35.95
C GLU A 162 -20.89 10.29 36.78
N LYS A 163 -20.19 9.19 36.59
CA LYS A 163 -20.39 7.92 37.30
C LYS A 163 -19.37 7.69 38.41
N SER A 164 -19.81 6.96 39.44
CA SER A 164 -18.94 6.39 40.47
C SER A 164 -18.32 5.07 40.05
N LEU A 165 -17.33 4.56 40.80
CA LEU A 165 -16.72 3.24 40.50
C LEU A 165 -17.75 2.11 40.51
N ASN A 166 -18.73 2.17 41.43
CA ASN A 166 -19.82 1.18 41.50
C ASN A 166 -20.82 1.25 40.32
N GLN A 167 -20.85 2.36 39.59
CA GLN A 167 -21.68 2.54 38.41
C GLN A 167 -20.95 2.20 37.09
N GLY A 168 -19.68 1.75 37.16
CA GLY A 168 -18.91 1.36 35.98
C GLY A 168 -18.50 2.54 35.10
N PRO A 169 -17.67 3.46 35.58
CA PRO A 169 -17.25 4.66 34.85
C PRO A 169 -16.20 4.38 33.78
N ILE A 170 -15.47 3.26 33.88
CA ILE A 170 -14.32 2.96 33.01
C ILE A 170 -14.78 2.21 31.77
N ARG A 171 -14.47 2.76 30.60
CA ARG A 171 -14.87 2.22 29.28
C ARG A 171 -13.85 1.24 28.70
N ALA A 172 -12.68 1.10 29.33
CA ALA A 172 -11.63 0.19 28.88
C ALA A 172 -12.02 -1.29 29.06
N PRO A 173 -11.70 -2.19 28.12
CA PRO A 173 -11.95 -3.61 28.26
C PRO A 173 -11.29 -4.20 29.51
N GLY A 174 -12.06 -5.03 30.24
CA GLY A 174 -11.58 -5.68 31.47
C GLY A 174 -11.77 -4.87 32.76
N PHE A 175 -12.40 -3.69 32.71
CA PHE A 175 -12.66 -2.81 33.86
C PHE A 175 -14.16 -2.71 34.24
N SER A 176 -14.96 -3.68 33.81
CA SER A 176 -16.39 -3.72 34.22
C SER A 176 -16.53 -3.86 35.73
N VAL A 177 -17.68 -3.43 36.26
CA VAL A 177 -18.06 -3.65 37.66
C VAL A 177 -17.90 -5.13 38.00
N ASP A 178 -17.45 -5.45 39.20
CA ASP A 178 -17.11 -6.78 39.70
C ASP A 178 -15.91 -7.46 39.06
N SER A 179 -15.26 -6.82 38.05
CA SER A 179 -13.98 -7.32 37.51
C SER A 179 -12.85 -7.21 38.53
N TRP A 180 -11.78 -7.98 38.33
CA TRP A 180 -10.58 -7.92 39.18
C TRP A 180 -9.97 -6.50 39.24
N HIS A 181 -10.01 -5.75 38.15
CA HIS A 181 -9.49 -4.40 38.10
C HIS A 181 -10.39 -3.40 38.87
N TRP A 182 -11.71 -3.61 38.77
CA TRP A 182 -12.67 -2.85 39.56
C TRP A 182 -12.47 -3.11 41.06
N GLN A 183 -12.35 -4.38 41.50
CA GLN A 183 -12.08 -4.75 42.91
C GLN A 183 -10.82 -4.09 43.43
N LEU A 184 -9.76 -4.04 42.63
CA LEU A 184 -8.49 -3.40 42.96
C LEU A 184 -8.63 -1.90 43.24
N MET A 185 -9.55 -1.21 42.54
CA MET A 185 -9.84 0.23 42.71
C MET A 185 -10.86 0.47 43.82
N ALA A 186 -12.01 -0.18 43.75
CA ALA A 186 -13.13 0.06 44.66
C ALA A 186 -12.89 -0.46 46.09
N GLN A 187 -12.08 -1.53 46.25
CA GLN A 187 -11.81 -2.15 47.56
C GLN A 187 -10.42 -1.80 48.11
N SER A 188 -9.67 -0.93 47.46
CA SER A 188 -8.32 -0.52 47.88
C SER A 188 -8.31 0.36 49.13
N GLY A 189 -9.43 1.05 49.39
CA GLY A 189 -9.50 2.13 50.38
C GLY A 189 -8.82 3.43 49.96
N LEU A 190 -8.32 3.49 48.70
CA LEU A 190 -7.72 4.72 48.14
C LEU A 190 -8.76 5.68 47.58
N PHE A 191 -9.92 5.15 47.16
CA PHE A 191 -10.99 5.92 46.51
C PHE A 191 -12.33 5.59 47.16
N ASP A 192 -13.21 6.58 47.20
CA ASP A 192 -14.60 6.35 47.56
C ASP A 192 -15.35 5.77 46.34
N PRO A 193 -15.80 4.48 46.39
CA PRO A 193 -16.39 3.83 45.26
C PRO A 193 -17.79 4.33 44.90
N ASP A 194 -18.45 5.09 45.76
CA ASP A 194 -19.79 5.65 45.56
C ASP A 194 -19.77 7.10 45.09
N LEU A 195 -18.64 7.80 45.25
CA LEU A 195 -18.46 9.16 44.78
C LEU A 195 -18.27 9.23 43.26
N PRO A 196 -19.00 10.10 42.52
CA PRO A 196 -18.74 10.33 41.10
C PRO A 196 -17.31 10.81 40.86
N LEU A 197 -16.68 10.32 39.76
CA LEU A 197 -15.28 10.66 39.48
C LEU A 197 -15.01 12.16 39.29
N LYS A 198 -16.02 12.94 38.89
CA LYS A 198 -15.90 14.40 38.78
C LYS A 198 -15.69 15.08 40.12
N ASP A 199 -16.15 14.46 41.20
CA ASP A 199 -16.10 15.01 42.55
C ASP A 199 -14.85 14.54 43.35
N TYR A 200 -13.98 13.76 42.70
CA TYR A 200 -12.72 13.37 43.31
C TYR A 200 -11.80 14.58 43.55
N PRO A 201 -11.16 14.69 44.72
CA PRO A 201 -10.12 15.69 44.94
C PRO A 201 -9.00 15.57 43.88
N PRO A 202 -8.35 16.71 43.50
CA PRO A 202 -7.33 16.71 42.48
C PRO A 202 -6.20 15.66 42.66
N GLU A 203 -5.79 15.45 43.93
CA GLU A 203 -4.78 14.44 44.27
C GLU A 203 -5.28 13.01 44.03
N ALA A 204 -6.51 12.71 44.49
CA ALA A 204 -7.12 11.38 44.27
C ALA A 204 -7.39 11.13 42.77
N TRP A 205 -7.82 12.15 42.02
CA TRP A 205 -8.00 12.08 40.59
C TRP A 205 -6.67 11.81 39.87
N HIS A 206 -5.59 12.52 40.22
CA HIS A 206 -4.25 12.27 39.68
C HIS A 206 -3.77 10.87 40.02
N GLN A 207 -3.97 10.43 41.28
CA GLN A 207 -3.62 9.07 41.71
C GLN A 207 -4.41 7.99 40.96
N PHE A 208 -5.70 8.22 40.73
CA PHE A 208 -6.56 7.32 39.96
C PHE A 208 -6.06 7.13 38.52
N LEU A 209 -5.58 8.20 37.90
CA LEU A 209 -5.12 8.16 36.49
C LEU A 209 -3.67 7.73 36.33
N TYR A 210 -2.74 8.27 37.14
CA TYR A 210 -1.31 8.28 36.85
C TYR A 210 -0.43 7.63 37.92
N GLN A 211 -1.02 7.01 38.95
CA GLN A 211 -0.23 6.37 40.02
C GLN A 211 0.77 5.35 39.43
N GLU A 212 2.04 5.51 39.78
CA GLU A 212 3.06 4.49 39.52
C GLU A 212 2.77 3.23 40.33
N PRO A 213 3.25 2.03 39.89
CA PRO A 213 2.97 0.78 40.56
C PRO A 213 3.34 0.79 42.04
N MET A 214 2.35 0.68 42.93
CA MET A 214 2.54 0.64 44.40
C MET A 214 1.88 -0.60 45.03
N LYS A 215 2.45 -1.09 46.13
CA LYS A 215 1.87 -2.21 46.89
C LYS A 215 0.74 -1.70 47.77
N ILE A 216 -0.42 -2.32 47.63
CA ILE A 216 -1.60 -2.05 48.48
C ILE A 216 -2.11 -3.36 49.05
N ARG A 217 -2.81 -3.27 50.18
CA ARG A 217 -3.47 -4.41 50.82
C ARG A 217 -4.97 -4.37 50.51
N VAL A 218 -5.47 -5.37 49.82
CA VAL A 218 -6.90 -5.54 49.54
C VAL A 218 -7.36 -6.82 50.24
N GLY A 219 -8.14 -6.67 51.30
CA GLY A 219 -8.51 -7.78 52.18
C GLY A 219 -7.28 -8.46 52.82
N LYS A 220 -7.05 -9.75 52.52
CA LYS A 220 -5.89 -10.51 53.01
C LYS A 220 -4.72 -10.56 52.05
N SER A 221 -4.85 -9.97 50.86
CA SER A 221 -3.85 -10.10 49.79
C SER A 221 -3.09 -8.79 49.57
N ASN A 222 -1.78 -8.91 49.37
CA ASN A 222 -0.92 -7.80 48.90
C ASN A 222 -0.96 -7.75 47.39
N LEU A 223 -1.53 -6.69 46.82
CA LEU A 223 -1.67 -6.49 45.37
C LEU A 223 -0.88 -5.26 44.92
N THR A 224 -0.65 -5.15 43.63
CA THR A 224 -0.03 -3.96 43.05
C THR A 224 -1.10 -3.11 42.38
N PHE A 225 -1.29 -1.90 42.87
CA PHE A 225 -2.11 -0.88 42.24
C PHE A 225 -1.25 0.01 41.36
N GLU A 226 -1.79 0.37 40.21
CA GLU A 226 -1.25 1.36 39.27
C GLU A 226 -2.41 2.15 38.68
N GLY A 227 -2.18 3.42 38.37
CA GLY A 227 -3.21 4.31 37.83
C GLY A 227 -3.72 3.82 36.46
N LEU A 228 -4.95 4.19 36.11
CA LEU A 228 -5.64 3.72 34.91
C LEU A 228 -4.83 3.99 33.65
N VAL A 229 -4.38 5.22 33.43
CA VAL A 229 -3.58 5.61 32.25
C VAL A 229 -2.22 4.92 32.25
N THR A 230 -1.54 4.86 33.40
CA THR A 230 -0.25 4.14 33.56
C THR A 230 -0.39 2.68 33.14
N LYS A 231 -1.44 2.01 33.60
CA LYS A 231 -1.73 0.62 33.22
C LYS A 231 -2.07 0.45 31.75
N LEU A 232 -2.93 1.29 31.22
CA LEU A 232 -3.35 1.22 29.80
C LEU A 232 -2.18 1.53 28.87
N LYS A 233 -1.29 2.49 29.21
CA LYS A 233 -0.05 2.74 28.45
C LYS A 233 0.78 1.45 28.33
N ARG A 234 1.03 0.77 29.44
CA ARG A 234 1.78 -0.49 29.45
C ARG A 234 1.07 -1.61 28.70
N GLN A 235 -0.27 -1.68 28.75
CA GLN A 235 -1.05 -2.75 28.16
C GLN A 235 -1.25 -2.59 26.65
N TYR A 236 -1.41 -1.36 26.16
CA TYR A 236 -1.79 -1.07 24.78
C TYR A 236 -0.66 -0.46 23.93
N LEU A 237 0.24 0.35 24.51
CA LEU A 237 1.31 0.99 23.74
C LEU A 237 2.55 0.11 23.56
N SER A 238 2.73 -0.91 24.39
CA SER A 238 3.85 -1.86 24.26
C SER A 238 3.58 -3.03 23.31
N LYS A 239 2.34 -3.18 22.82
CA LYS A 239 1.94 -4.29 21.96
C LYS A 239 1.65 -3.80 20.54
N ASP A 240 1.98 -4.65 19.57
CA ASP A 240 1.55 -4.44 18.19
C ASP A 240 0.00 -4.44 18.13
N PRO A 241 -0.63 -3.37 17.62
CA PRO A 241 -2.09 -3.30 17.44
C PRO A 241 -2.67 -4.49 16.66
N GLN A 242 -1.88 -5.10 15.77
CA GLN A 242 -2.30 -6.27 14.99
C GLN A 242 -2.42 -7.54 15.83
N SER A 243 -1.69 -7.63 16.94
CA SER A 243 -1.75 -8.76 17.88
C SER A 243 -2.92 -8.67 18.88
N MET A 244 -3.63 -7.54 18.91
CA MET A 244 -4.74 -7.30 19.84
C MET A 244 -6.03 -7.98 19.39
N GLN A 245 -6.84 -8.42 20.35
CA GLN A 245 -8.21 -8.89 20.08
C GLN A 245 -9.07 -7.76 19.51
N SER A 246 -10.08 -8.08 18.70
CA SER A 246 -10.87 -7.08 17.95
C SER A 246 -11.47 -5.98 18.81
N HIS A 247 -12.04 -6.33 19.98
CA HIS A 247 -12.65 -5.36 20.90
C HIS A 247 -11.59 -4.47 21.59
N ALA A 248 -10.41 -5.01 21.91
CA ALA A 248 -9.31 -4.25 22.50
C ALA A 248 -8.71 -3.26 21.50
N ARG A 249 -8.63 -3.66 20.24
CA ARG A 249 -8.18 -2.81 19.14
C ARG A 249 -9.17 -1.68 18.87
N ALA A 250 -10.48 -1.99 18.77
CA ALA A 250 -11.51 -0.97 18.57
C ALA A 250 -11.55 0.07 19.70
N PHE A 251 -11.25 -0.34 20.93
CA PHE A 251 -11.07 0.56 22.04
C PHE A 251 -9.81 1.43 21.86
N ALA A 252 -8.67 0.83 21.55
CA ALA A 252 -7.42 1.56 21.35
C ALA A 252 -7.53 2.59 20.21
N GLU A 253 -8.16 2.23 19.09
CA GLU A 253 -8.38 3.13 17.95
C GLU A 253 -9.23 4.36 18.31
N ARG A 254 -10.15 4.25 19.27
CA ARG A 254 -10.96 5.40 19.75
C ARG A 254 -10.26 6.20 20.84
N ALA A 255 -9.65 5.49 21.78
CA ALA A 255 -9.14 6.09 23.01
C ALA A 255 -7.73 6.67 22.88
N ILE A 256 -6.95 6.24 21.90
CA ILE A 256 -5.57 6.66 21.68
C ILE A 256 -5.51 7.73 20.61
N ARG A 257 -4.98 8.89 20.96
CA ARG A 257 -4.66 9.98 20.01
C ARG A 257 -3.16 10.16 19.93
N GLN A 258 -2.69 10.41 18.73
CA GLN A 258 -1.32 10.85 18.50
C GLN A 258 -1.34 12.37 18.31
N GLU A 259 -0.64 13.07 19.17
CA GLU A 259 -0.50 14.52 19.11
C GLU A 259 0.95 14.91 18.81
N THR A 260 1.13 16.03 18.12
CA THR A 260 2.48 16.56 17.89
C THR A 260 3.14 16.84 19.25
N CYS A 261 4.38 16.37 19.41
CA CYS A 261 5.09 16.56 20.67
C CYS A 261 5.24 18.05 21.02
N GLY A 262 4.66 18.47 22.14
CA GLY A 262 4.68 19.87 22.59
C GLY A 262 6.08 20.41 22.85
N GLU A 263 7.04 19.56 23.25
CA GLU A 263 8.43 19.96 23.50
C GLU A 263 9.18 20.29 22.21
N CYS A 264 9.12 19.40 21.21
CA CYS A 264 9.92 19.59 19.98
C CYS A 264 9.11 20.09 18.78
N GLY A 265 7.80 20.30 18.91
CA GLY A 265 6.95 20.74 17.81
C GLY A 265 6.98 19.80 16.58
N GLY A 266 7.22 18.50 16.79
CA GLY A 266 7.33 17.52 15.70
C GLY A 266 8.74 17.38 15.08
N VAL A 267 9.69 18.24 15.44
CA VAL A 267 11.07 18.24 14.89
C VAL A 267 11.89 17.02 15.31
N ARG A 268 11.48 16.29 16.36
CA ARG A 268 12.09 15.04 16.88
C ARG A 268 13.43 15.23 17.61
N LEU A 269 14.03 16.44 17.57
CA LEU A 269 15.34 16.76 18.13
C LEU A 269 15.22 17.48 19.48
N ASN A 270 16.27 17.40 20.29
CA ASN A 270 16.37 18.13 21.54
C ASN A 270 16.57 19.65 21.32
N ALA A 271 16.45 20.46 22.36
CA ALA A 271 16.54 21.92 22.28
C ALA A 271 17.89 22.41 21.75
N ALA A 272 19.00 21.78 22.15
CA ALA A 272 20.34 22.18 21.69
C ALA A 272 20.51 21.99 20.16
N ALA A 273 20.09 20.84 19.63
CA ALA A 273 20.16 20.59 18.18
C ALA A 273 19.21 21.50 17.38
N ARG A 274 18.04 21.85 17.95
CA ARG A 274 17.05 22.73 17.33
C ARG A 274 17.49 24.22 17.28
N SER A 275 18.42 24.64 18.13
CA SER A 275 18.89 26.03 18.16
C SER A 275 19.99 26.35 17.13
N VAL A 276 20.59 25.33 16.54
CA VAL A 276 21.68 25.50 15.56
C VAL A 276 21.14 25.87 14.20
N THR A 277 21.74 26.89 13.56
CA THR A 277 21.32 27.36 12.23
C THR A 277 22.50 27.36 11.23
N VAL A 278 22.19 27.05 9.99
CA VAL A 278 23.06 27.23 8.82
C VAL A 278 22.33 28.20 7.88
N ASP A 279 22.98 29.31 7.53
CA ASP A 279 22.37 30.40 6.73
C ASP A 279 20.95 30.79 7.21
N GLY A 280 20.78 30.89 8.56
CA GLY A 280 19.52 31.30 9.19
C GLY A 280 18.45 30.25 9.29
N ARG A 281 18.70 28.99 8.85
CA ARG A 281 17.74 27.87 8.92
C ARG A 281 18.22 26.79 9.87
N THR A 282 17.30 26.25 10.66
CA THR A 282 17.53 25.08 11.53
C THR A 282 17.43 23.78 10.72
N ILE A 283 18.03 22.70 11.23
CA ILE A 283 17.91 21.37 10.60
C ILE A 283 16.45 20.89 10.55
N GLY A 284 15.63 21.29 11.53
CA GLY A 284 14.19 20.99 11.55
C GLY A 284 13.45 21.66 10.42
N GLU A 285 13.68 22.96 10.21
CA GLU A 285 13.12 23.73 9.08
C GLU A 285 13.57 23.15 7.76
N CYS A 286 14.86 22.88 7.57
CA CYS A 286 15.38 22.24 6.35
C CYS A 286 14.72 20.89 6.08
N SER A 287 14.51 20.08 7.12
CA SER A 287 13.86 18.75 6.97
C SER A 287 12.36 18.86 6.67
N ALA A 288 11.71 19.96 7.05
CA ALA A 288 10.29 20.23 6.82
C ALA A 288 9.99 20.90 5.47
N MET A 289 10.99 21.55 4.86
CA MET A 289 10.85 22.16 3.52
C MET A 289 10.44 21.12 2.48
N GLN A 290 9.75 21.55 1.43
CA GLN A 290 9.73 20.78 0.19
C GLN A 290 11.14 20.54 -0.31
N ILE A 291 11.38 19.37 -0.89
CA ILE A 291 12.71 18.99 -1.38
C ILE A 291 13.18 19.93 -2.50
N SER A 292 12.26 20.45 -3.33
CA SER A 292 12.56 21.50 -4.32
C SER A 292 13.15 22.74 -3.67
N ASP A 293 12.50 23.27 -2.61
CA ASP A 293 12.96 24.47 -1.91
C ASP A 293 14.25 24.20 -1.15
N LEU A 294 14.40 22.98 -0.61
CA LEU A 294 15.63 22.57 0.07
C LEU A 294 16.80 22.47 -0.93
N ALA A 295 16.56 22.01 -2.16
CA ALA A 295 17.58 21.97 -3.21
C ALA A 295 18.08 23.38 -3.55
N ASP A 296 17.16 24.33 -3.73
CA ASP A 296 17.49 25.73 -3.98
C ASP A 296 18.25 26.36 -2.79
N PHE A 297 17.83 26.08 -1.57
CA PHE A 297 18.52 26.53 -0.36
C PHE A 297 19.95 25.98 -0.28
N VAL A 298 20.13 24.67 -0.50
CA VAL A 298 21.45 24.01 -0.46
C VAL A 298 22.36 24.53 -1.57
N ALA A 299 21.84 24.81 -2.76
CA ALA A 299 22.60 25.43 -3.86
C ALA A 299 23.15 26.84 -3.53
N GLY A 300 22.44 27.57 -2.65
CA GLY A 300 22.87 28.90 -2.17
C GLY A 300 23.98 28.86 -1.14
N ILE A 301 24.22 27.73 -0.44
CA ILE A 301 25.18 27.63 0.66
C ILE A 301 26.64 27.69 0.12
N LYS A 302 27.41 28.63 0.61
CA LYS A 302 28.85 28.80 0.25
C LYS A 302 29.72 28.54 1.48
N HIS A 303 30.19 27.31 1.64
CA HIS A 303 31.07 26.94 2.76
C HIS A 303 32.20 26.03 2.27
N SER A 304 33.44 26.52 2.32
CA SER A 304 34.61 25.84 1.74
C SER A 304 34.97 24.50 2.41
N GLY A 305 34.58 24.30 3.67
CA GLY A 305 34.91 23.09 4.43
C GLY A 305 34.02 21.87 4.16
N VAL A 306 32.94 22.04 3.40
CA VAL A 306 31.94 20.98 3.15
C VAL A 306 31.52 20.83 1.67
N GLY A 307 32.30 21.40 0.76
CA GLY A 307 32.01 21.47 -0.69
C GLY A 307 31.61 20.15 -1.32
N PRO A 308 32.40 19.05 -1.25
CA PRO A 308 32.04 17.77 -1.86
C PRO A 308 30.76 17.14 -1.27
N MET A 309 30.51 17.39 0.02
CA MET A 309 29.28 16.89 0.67
C MET A 309 28.05 17.69 0.24
N LEU A 310 28.18 19.03 0.08
CA LEU A 310 27.12 19.88 -0.45
C LEU A 310 26.76 19.49 -1.89
N GLU A 311 27.76 19.18 -2.71
CA GLU A 311 27.54 18.70 -4.07
C GLU A 311 26.75 17.39 -4.08
N GLY A 312 27.17 16.39 -3.27
CA GLY A 312 26.45 15.13 -3.18
C GLY A 312 25.02 15.30 -2.63
N LEU A 313 24.80 16.21 -1.66
CA LEU A 313 23.46 16.51 -1.18
C LEU A 313 22.61 17.19 -2.27
N ARG A 314 23.18 18.12 -3.03
CA ARG A 314 22.52 18.80 -4.14
C ARG A 314 22.08 17.80 -5.22
N GLU A 315 22.99 16.95 -5.69
CA GLU A 315 22.69 15.90 -6.68
C GLU A 315 21.57 14.96 -6.22
N LEU A 316 21.59 14.60 -4.93
CA LEU A 316 20.55 13.75 -4.33
C LEU A 316 19.19 14.47 -4.32
N LEU A 317 19.12 15.75 -3.91
CA LEU A 317 17.90 16.55 -3.90
C LEU A 317 17.37 16.81 -5.32
N GLU A 318 18.25 17.11 -6.27
CA GLU A 318 17.90 17.26 -7.69
C GLU A 318 17.33 15.95 -8.26
N SER A 319 17.85 14.79 -7.84
CA SER A 319 17.30 13.50 -8.22
C SER A 319 15.85 13.33 -7.75
N PHE A 320 15.50 13.80 -6.56
CA PHE A 320 14.10 13.80 -6.10
C PHE A 320 13.20 14.67 -6.98
N VAL A 321 13.68 15.85 -7.35
CA VAL A 321 12.92 16.78 -8.20
C VAL A 321 12.70 16.16 -9.59
N THR A 322 13.77 15.58 -10.17
CA THR A 322 13.72 14.95 -11.50
C THR A 322 12.70 13.81 -11.60
N ILE A 323 12.51 13.03 -10.52
CA ILE A 323 11.53 11.93 -10.51
C ILE A 323 10.14 12.35 -10.02
N GLY A 324 9.87 13.65 -9.94
CA GLY A 324 8.57 14.18 -9.54
C GLY A 324 8.25 14.02 -8.05
N LEU A 325 9.26 13.95 -7.18
CA LEU A 325 9.11 13.88 -5.71
C LEU A 325 9.54 15.18 -5.00
N GLY A 326 9.75 16.28 -5.73
CA GLY A 326 10.15 17.56 -5.18
C GLY A 326 9.20 18.15 -4.13
N TYR A 327 7.93 17.75 -4.16
CA TYR A 327 6.91 18.16 -3.20
C TYR A 327 6.99 17.45 -1.85
N LEU A 328 7.74 16.36 -1.73
CA LEU A 328 7.94 15.69 -0.45
C LEU A 328 8.85 16.52 0.46
N SER A 329 8.83 16.19 1.76
CA SER A 329 9.79 16.70 2.74
C SER A 329 10.61 15.56 3.33
N LEU A 330 11.85 15.86 3.77
CA LEU A 330 12.74 14.85 4.33
C LEU A 330 12.23 14.27 5.65
N ASN A 331 11.42 15.00 6.40
CA ASN A 331 10.82 14.54 7.66
C ASN A 331 9.54 13.72 7.49
N ARG A 332 9.00 13.59 6.25
CA ARG A 332 7.81 12.78 5.99
C ARG A 332 8.07 11.32 6.35
N GLU A 333 7.18 10.73 7.12
CA GLU A 333 7.30 9.34 7.54
C GLU A 333 7.17 8.38 6.34
N SER A 334 8.11 7.44 6.21
CA SER A 334 8.12 6.47 5.09
C SER A 334 6.85 5.62 5.03
N SER A 335 6.22 5.37 6.17
CA SER A 335 4.96 4.61 6.28
C SER A 335 3.75 5.32 5.68
N THR A 336 3.84 6.65 5.47
CA THR A 336 2.76 7.48 4.90
C THR A 336 2.88 7.65 3.38
N LEU A 337 3.92 7.11 2.78
CA LEU A 337 4.13 7.15 1.35
C LEU A 337 3.16 6.19 0.64
N SER A 338 2.64 6.61 -0.51
CA SER A 338 1.96 5.70 -1.45
C SER A 338 2.95 4.67 -2.01
N GLY A 339 2.46 3.57 -2.60
CA GLY A 339 3.32 2.55 -3.21
C GLY A 339 4.26 3.14 -4.27
N GLY A 340 3.74 3.98 -5.15
CA GLY A 340 4.54 4.65 -6.18
C GLY A 340 5.53 5.68 -5.63
N GLU A 341 5.17 6.44 -4.57
CA GLU A 341 6.12 7.33 -3.89
C GLU A 341 7.26 6.54 -3.24
N ALA A 342 6.93 5.43 -2.54
CA ALA A 342 7.93 4.57 -1.89
C ALA A 342 8.90 3.96 -2.92
N GLN A 343 8.39 3.49 -4.04
CA GLN A 343 9.18 2.94 -5.15
C GLN A 343 10.15 4.00 -5.72
N ARG A 344 9.65 5.20 -5.99
CA ARG A 344 10.49 6.30 -6.49
C ARG A 344 11.54 6.76 -5.47
N VAL A 345 11.20 6.80 -4.17
CA VAL A 345 12.17 7.10 -3.11
C VAL A 345 13.29 6.05 -3.05
N LYS A 346 12.98 4.75 -3.26
CA LYS A 346 14.01 3.70 -3.39
C LYS A 346 14.96 4.00 -4.57
N LEU A 347 14.41 4.47 -5.67
CA LEU A 347 15.14 4.73 -6.90
C LEU A 347 16.12 5.91 -6.78
N VAL A 348 15.78 6.96 -6.01
CA VAL A 348 16.67 8.12 -5.78
C VAL A 348 18.09 7.70 -5.39
N ARG A 349 18.23 6.67 -4.55
CA ARG A 349 19.54 6.18 -4.10
C ARG A 349 20.41 5.61 -5.23
N HIS A 350 19.79 5.15 -6.32
CA HIS A 350 20.47 4.48 -7.42
C HIS A 350 20.79 5.43 -8.59
N LEU A 351 20.15 6.61 -8.64
CA LEU A 351 20.37 7.59 -9.70
C LEU A 351 21.78 8.17 -9.69
N GLY A 352 22.30 8.48 -8.52
CA GLY A 352 23.67 8.94 -8.32
C GLY A 352 24.74 7.84 -8.40
N SER A 353 24.33 6.55 -8.56
CA SER A 353 25.27 5.43 -8.61
C SER A 353 26.07 5.43 -9.92
N SER A 354 27.37 5.23 -9.81
CA SER A 354 28.28 4.99 -10.94
C SER A 354 28.37 3.52 -11.36
N LEU A 355 27.54 2.63 -10.76
CA LEU A 355 27.48 1.21 -11.14
C LEU A 355 26.97 1.07 -12.56
N SER A 356 27.60 0.19 -13.32
CA SER A 356 27.21 -0.24 -14.66
C SER A 356 27.12 -1.77 -14.72
N ASP A 357 26.49 -2.28 -15.76
CA ASP A 357 26.25 -3.73 -15.97
C ASP A 357 25.42 -4.39 -14.84
N VAL A 358 24.56 -3.59 -14.18
CA VAL A 358 23.58 -4.03 -13.18
C VAL A 358 22.24 -4.28 -13.86
N THR A 359 21.44 -5.21 -13.32
CA THR A 359 20.05 -5.42 -13.76
C THR A 359 19.10 -4.70 -12.80
N TYR A 360 18.46 -3.64 -13.26
CA TYR A 360 17.36 -2.99 -12.53
C TYR A 360 16.04 -3.67 -12.87
N VAL A 361 15.24 -3.98 -11.86
CA VAL A 361 13.96 -4.67 -12.01
C VAL A 361 12.86 -3.81 -11.38
N PHE A 362 11.89 -3.38 -12.19
CA PHE A 362 10.80 -2.50 -11.79
C PHE A 362 9.45 -3.19 -11.87
N ASP A 363 8.63 -2.98 -10.83
CA ASP A 363 7.22 -3.42 -10.79
C ASP A 363 6.29 -2.23 -10.98
N GLU A 364 5.70 -2.11 -12.16
CA GLU A 364 4.75 -1.06 -12.53
C GLU A 364 5.19 0.35 -12.07
N PRO A 365 6.35 0.87 -12.51
CA PRO A 365 6.91 2.13 -11.98
C PRO A 365 6.06 3.37 -12.27
N THR A 366 5.07 3.25 -13.16
CA THR A 366 4.17 4.35 -13.53
C THR A 366 2.82 4.34 -12.81
N VAL A 367 2.64 3.41 -11.84
CA VAL A 367 1.41 3.35 -11.02
C VAL A 367 1.16 4.67 -10.29
N GLY A 368 -0.09 5.15 -10.37
CA GLY A 368 -0.51 6.40 -9.70
C GLY A 368 0.11 7.66 -10.27
N LEU A 369 0.76 7.60 -11.44
CA LEU A 369 1.37 8.74 -12.09
C LEU A 369 0.44 9.40 -13.11
N HIS A 370 0.40 10.73 -13.05
CA HIS A 370 -0.15 11.54 -14.11
C HIS A 370 0.67 11.36 -15.41
N PRO A 371 0.09 11.46 -16.63
CA PRO A 371 0.83 11.32 -17.88
C PRO A 371 2.10 12.18 -18.00
N HIS A 372 2.09 13.37 -17.42
CA HIS A 372 3.29 14.22 -17.32
C HIS A 372 4.42 13.55 -16.52
N ASP A 373 4.08 12.95 -15.37
CA ASP A 373 5.06 12.30 -14.49
C ASP A 373 5.56 10.97 -15.09
N ILE A 374 4.72 10.30 -15.93
CA ILE A 374 5.12 9.09 -16.69
C ILE A 374 6.27 9.40 -17.65
N GLN A 375 6.23 10.55 -18.32
CA GLN A 375 7.31 10.94 -19.22
C GLN A 375 8.63 11.08 -18.46
N GLN A 376 8.63 11.74 -17.30
CA GLN A 376 9.83 11.85 -16.45
C GLN A 376 10.35 10.49 -16.00
N MET A 377 9.46 9.56 -15.64
CA MET A 377 9.84 8.19 -15.28
C MET A 377 10.44 7.45 -16.48
N ASN A 378 9.87 7.59 -17.67
CA ASN A 378 10.38 7.00 -18.91
C ASN A 378 11.79 7.50 -19.24
N ASP A 379 12.01 8.81 -19.14
CA ASP A 379 13.33 9.42 -19.34
C ASP A 379 14.37 8.85 -18.37
N LEU A 380 13.96 8.60 -17.14
CA LEU A 380 14.80 7.99 -16.12
C LEU A 380 15.17 6.53 -16.44
N LEU A 381 14.19 5.71 -16.87
CA LEU A 381 14.44 4.33 -17.26
C LEU A 381 15.44 4.28 -18.44
N LEU A 382 15.32 5.20 -19.41
CA LEU A 382 16.24 5.35 -20.51
C LEU A 382 17.65 5.78 -20.04
N GLN A 383 17.74 6.72 -19.10
CA GLN A 383 19.02 7.14 -18.51
C GLN A 383 19.73 5.98 -17.79
N LEU A 384 19.01 5.14 -17.04
CA LEU A 384 19.59 3.94 -16.41
C LEU A 384 20.12 2.96 -17.45
N ARG A 385 19.38 2.72 -18.54
CA ARG A 385 19.81 1.91 -19.67
C ARG A 385 21.08 2.51 -20.31
N ASP A 386 21.09 3.80 -20.59
CA ASP A 386 22.17 4.48 -21.31
C ASP A 386 23.48 4.55 -20.49
N LYS A 387 23.39 4.39 -19.16
CA LYS A 387 24.55 4.13 -18.27
C LYS A 387 25.13 2.71 -18.44
N GLY A 388 24.61 1.88 -19.36
CA GLY A 388 25.07 0.52 -19.60
C GLY A 388 24.45 -0.53 -18.71
N ASN A 389 23.27 -0.27 -18.14
CA ASN A 389 22.53 -1.23 -17.31
C ASN A 389 21.46 -1.97 -18.09
N THR A 390 21.10 -3.15 -17.62
CA THR A 390 19.93 -3.89 -18.08
C THR A 390 18.72 -3.43 -17.28
N VAL A 391 17.64 -3.02 -17.93
CA VAL A 391 16.44 -2.51 -17.27
C VAL A 391 15.26 -3.41 -17.62
N LEU A 392 14.72 -4.11 -16.63
CA LEU A 392 13.56 -4.99 -16.77
C LEU A 392 12.36 -4.33 -16.09
N VAL A 393 11.28 -4.13 -16.82
CA VAL A 393 10.10 -3.42 -16.33
C VAL A 393 8.86 -4.26 -16.56
N VAL A 394 8.12 -4.58 -15.51
CA VAL A 394 6.76 -5.10 -15.62
C VAL A 394 5.82 -3.91 -15.76
N GLU A 395 5.11 -3.81 -16.88
CA GLU A 395 4.29 -2.62 -17.16
C GLU A 395 3.11 -2.91 -18.11
N HIS A 396 2.08 -2.06 -18.00
CA HIS A 396 0.86 -2.13 -18.81
C HIS A 396 0.56 -0.85 -19.60
N LYS A 397 1.23 0.27 -19.27
CA LYS A 397 0.95 1.57 -19.90
C LYS A 397 1.60 1.69 -21.27
N PRO A 398 0.83 2.11 -22.31
CA PRO A 398 1.35 2.25 -23.68
C PRO A 398 2.56 3.16 -23.77
N GLU A 399 2.58 4.25 -22.99
CA GLU A 399 3.65 5.24 -22.99
C GLU A 399 5.01 4.63 -22.61
N THR A 400 5.02 3.65 -21.71
CA THR A 400 6.25 2.96 -21.30
C THR A 400 6.55 1.76 -22.19
N ILE A 401 5.54 1.06 -22.67
CA ILE A 401 5.76 -0.03 -23.65
C ILE A 401 6.43 0.52 -24.90
N ARG A 402 6.03 1.70 -25.39
CA ARG A 402 6.54 2.31 -26.63
C ARG A 402 8.00 2.74 -26.59
N ILE A 403 8.58 2.98 -25.41
CA ILE A 403 10.01 3.34 -25.29
C ILE A 403 10.92 2.11 -25.13
N ALA A 404 10.36 0.90 -25.09
CA ALA A 404 11.13 -0.32 -24.90
C ALA A 404 12.02 -0.66 -26.12
N ASP A 405 13.25 -1.08 -25.86
CA ASP A 405 14.12 -1.69 -26.88
C ASP A 405 13.65 -3.12 -27.19
N HIS A 406 13.07 -3.79 -26.19
CA HIS A 406 12.57 -5.16 -26.30
C HIS A 406 11.31 -5.34 -25.49
N VAL A 407 10.34 -6.09 -25.98
CA VAL A 407 9.07 -6.38 -25.30
C VAL A 407 8.88 -7.88 -25.20
N VAL A 408 8.45 -8.34 -24.04
CA VAL A 408 8.08 -9.72 -23.76
C VAL A 408 6.61 -9.74 -23.33
N ASP A 409 5.74 -10.32 -24.17
CA ASP A 409 4.30 -10.43 -23.88
C ASP A 409 3.95 -11.83 -23.41
N LEU A 410 3.41 -11.92 -22.19
CA LEU A 410 3.01 -13.17 -21.54
C LEU A 410 1.48 -13.32 -21.53
N GLY A 411 1.00 -14.51 -21.87
CA GLY A 411 -0.44 -14.77 -21.96
C GLY A 411 -0.73 -16.23 -22.30
N PRO A 412 -1.75 -16.48 -23.13
CA PRO A 412 -2.71 -15.51 -23.69
C PRO A 412 -3.77 -15.03 -22.68
N GLY A 413 -3.93 -15.71 -21.56
CA GLY A 413 -4.89 -15.42 -20.50
C GLY A 413 -4.23 -15.28 -19.14
N ALA A 414 -5.05 -15.41 -18.09
CA ALA A 414 -4.63 -15.34 -16.70
C ALA A 414 -4.60 -16.72 -16.04
N GLY A 415 -3.85 -16.88 -14.95
CA GLY A 415 -3.77 -18.14 -14.19
C GLY A 415 -3.29 -19.32 -15.06
N LEU A 416 -4.02 -20.44 -15.04
CA LEU A 416 -3.67 -21.63 -15.82
C LEU A 416 -3.77 -21.42 -17.34
N ALA A 417 -4.55 -20.47 -17.81
CA ALA A 417 -4.62 -20.09 -19.22
C ALA A 417 -3.50 -19.13 -19.64
N GLY A 418 -2.66 -18.69 -18.69
CA GLY A 418 -1.50 -17.82 -18.90
C GLY A 418 -0.19 -18.60 -18.88
N GLY A 419 0.87 -17.92 -18.44
CA GLY A 419 2.18 -18.50 -18.21
C GLY A 419 2.94 -18.91 -19.45
N ARG A 420 2.56 -18.43 -20.62
CA ARG A 420 3.22 -18.74 -21.91
C ARG A 420 3.77 -17.48 -22.54
N LEU A 421 4.88 -17.64 -23.26
CA LEU A 421 5.43 -16.59 -24.09
C LEU A 421 4.55 -16.44 -25.34
N CYS A 422 3.92 -15.27 -25.52
CA CYS A 422 3.10 -14.95 -26.68
C CYS A 422 3.88 -14.17 -27.73
N TYR A 423 4.77 -13.25 -27.26
CA TYR A 423 5.65 -12.48 -28.14
C TYR A 423 6.95 -12.11 -27.42
N ALA A 424 8.05 -12.05 -28.17
CA ALA A 424 9.31 -11.47 -27.75
C ALA A 424 9.98 -10.80 -28.95
N GLY A 425 10.25 -9.49 -28.88
CA GLY A 425 10.80 -8.71 -29.97
C GLY A 425 10.67 -7.21 -29.74
N ASP A 426 10.69 -6.43 -30.80
CA ASP A 426 10.51 -4.97 -30.74
C ASP A 426 9.03 -4.57 -30.64
N VAL A 427 8.77 -3.28 -30.38
CA VAL A 427 7.42 -2.73 -30.25
C VAL A 427 6.62 -2.83 -31.55
N THR A 428 7.27 -2.64 -32.71
CA THR A 428 6.63 -2.73 -34.03
C THR A 428 6.11 -4.14 -34.29
N GLY A 429 6.92 -5.14 -33.98
CA GLY A 429 6.50 -6.54 -34.07
C GLY A 429 5.38 -6.91 -33.10
N LEU A 430 5.36 -6.31 -31.89
CA LEU A 430 4.27 -6.51 -30.93
C LEU A 430 2.93 -6.05 -31.52
N THR A 431 2.87 -4.86 -32.12
CA THR A 431 1.65 -4.34 -32.74
C THR A 431 1.15 -5.25 -33.86
N ALA A 432 2.06 -5.87 -34.61
CA ALA A 432 1.73 -6.82 -35.68
C ALA A 432 1.46 -8.26 -35.19
N SER A 433 1.76 -8.60 -33.94
CA SER A 433 1.74 -9.97 -33.41
C SER A 433 0.36 -10.60 -33.25
N GLY A 434 -0.70 -9.77 -33.25
CA GLY A 434 -2.07 -10.22 -32.97
C GLY A 434 -2.33 -10.61 -31.51
N THR A 435 -1.37 -10.41 -30.61
CA THR A 435 -1.58 -10.58 -29.15
C THR A 435 -2.56 -9.54 -28.62
N LEU A 436 -3.17 -9.83 -27.47
CA LEU A 436 -4.12 -8.90 -26.86
C LEU A 436 -3.46 -7.54 -26.56
N THR A 437 -2.22 -7.55 -26.06
CA THR A 437 -1.45 -6.32 -25.82
C THR A 437 -1.21 -5.55 -27.11
N GLY A 438 -0.80 -6.24 -28.20
CA GLY A 438 -0.57 -5.61 -29.49
C GLY A 438 -1.83 -4.96 -30.08
N GLN A 439 -2.99 -5.61 -29.94
CA GLN A 439 -4.28 -5.07 -30.40
C GLN A 439 -4.70 -3.81 -29.62
N TYR A 440 -4.43 -3.78 -28.31
CA TYR A 440 -4.85 -2.67 -27.43
C TYR A 440 -3.80 -1.57 -27.29
N LEU A 441 -2.59 -1.73 -27.79
CA LEU A 441 -1.51 -0.73 -27.65
C LEU A 441 -1.90 0.63 -28.25
N ASP A 442 -2.64 0.62 -29.35
CA ASP A 442 -3.15 1.82 -30.01
C ASP A 442 -4.65 2.07 -29.77
N HIS A 443 -5.28 1.22 -28.94
CA HIS A 443 -6.68 1.41 -28.59
C HIS A 443 -6.88 2.67 -27.73
N ARG A 444 -7.88 3.46 -28.08
CA ARG A 444 -8.21 4.71 -27.40
C ARG A 444 -9.70 4.82 -27.15
N VAL A 445 -10.06 5.35 -26.02
CA VAL A 445 -11.42 5.70 -25.68
C VAL A 445 -11.67 7.12 -26.17
N ASN A 446 -12.70 7.33 -26.95
CA ASN A 446 -13.12 8.66 -27.38
C ASN A 446 -13.68 9.45 -26.19
N VAL A 447 -13.62 10.77 -26.30
CA VAL A 447 -14.34 11.64 -25.36
C VAL A 447 -15.84 11.32 -25.44
N ARG A 448 -16.48 11.20 -24.28
CA ARG A 448 -17.92 10.94 -24.20
C ARG A 448 -18.72 12.13 -24.75
N ASP A 449 -19.51 11.89 -25.79
CA ASP A 449 -20.37 12.90 -26.40
C ASP A 449 -21.70 13.01 -25.64
N ASP A 450 -22.27 11.91 -25.17
CA ASP A 450 -23.54 11.84 -24.43
C ASP A 450 -23.26 11.75 -22.93
N VAL A 451 -22.96 12.88 -22.30
CA VAL A 451 -22.74 12.99 -20.86
C VAL A 451 -24.05 12.97 -20.09
N ARG A 452 -24.10 12.20 -19.00
CA ARG A 452 -25.27 12.14 -18.11
C ARG A 452 -25.53 13.48 -17.46
N GLN A 453 -26.83 13.83 -17.31
CA GLN A 453 -27.23 15.04 -16.60
C GLN A 453 -27.18 14.82 -15.08
N PRO A 454 -26.56 15.72 -14.32
CA PRO A 454 -26.54 15.64 -12.86
C PRO A 454 -27.93 15.69 -12.24
N THR A 455 -28.19 14.85 -11.26
CA THR A 455 -29.44 14.85 -10.47
C THR A 455 -29.41 15.82 -9.29
N GLY A 456 -28.25 16.38 -8.98
CA GLY A 456 -28.00 17.32 -7.88
C GLY A 456 -26.51 17.62 -7.75
N LYS A 457 -26.12 18.21 -6.62
CA LYS A 457 -24.72 18.54 -6.33
C LYS A 457 -24.38 18.28 -4.87
N LEU A 458 -23.15 17.87 -4.62
CA LEU A 458 -22.51 17.75 -3.32
C LEU A 458 -21.46 18.84 -3.19
N SER A 459 -21.71 19.83 -2.33
CA SER A 459 -20.76 20.94 -2.14
C SER A 459 -19.68 20.57 -1.12
N ILE A 460 -18.43 20.83 -1.48
CA ILE A 460 -17.28 20.92 -0.60
C ILE A 460 -16.98 22.41 -0.45
N ALA A 461 -16.90 22.91 0.79
CA ALA A 461 -16.59 24.29 1.07
C ALA A 461 -15.37 24.40 1.97
N HIS A 462 -14.48 25.35 1.67
CA HIS A 462 -13.35 25.74 2.49
C HIS A 462 -12.41 24.58 2.90
N ALA A 463 -12.12 23.66 1.97
CA ALA A 463 -11.19 22.55 2.25
C ALA A 463 -9.75 23.08 2.33
N THR A 464 -9.09 22.84 3.48
CA THR A 464 -7.73 23.33 3.79
C THR A 464 -6.80 22.22 4.25
N LEU A 465 -7.18 20.94 4.09
CA LEU A 465 -6.38 19.80 4.53
C LEU A 465 -5.08 19.69 3.73
N HIS A 466 -3.95 19.52 4.41
CA HIS A 466 -2.61 19.41 3.84
C HIS A 466 -2.23 20.62 2.95
N ASN A 467 -2.11 20.42 1.64
CA ASN A 467 -1.73 21.45 0.68
C ASN A 467 -2.92 22.20 0.06
N LEU A 468 -4.16 21.85 0.41
CA LEU A 468 -5.35 22.50 -0.14
C LEU A 468 -5.43 23.97 0.29
N ARG A 469 -5.72 24.87 -0.66
CA ARG A 469 -5.74 26.32 -0.47
C ARG A 469 -7.17 26.84 -0.49
N ASP A 470 -7.91 26.60 0.59
CA ASP A 470 -9.31 27.06 0.75
C ASP A 470 -10.20 26.67 -0.45
N VAL A 471 -10.15 25.37 -0.79
CA VAL A 471 -10.83 24.87 -1.99
C VAL A 471 -12.32 24.72 -1.73
N SER A 472 -13.13 25.35 -2.60
CA SER A 472 -14.57 25.13 -2.67
C SER A 472 -14.93 24.61 -4.06
N VAL A 473 -15.66 23.48 -4.12
CA VAL A 473 -16.05 22.84 -5.38
C VAL A 473 -17.35 22.06 -5.22
N ASP A 474 -18.18 22.10 -6.25
CA ASP A 474 -19.40 21.30 -6.35
C ASP A 474 -19.12 20.02 -7.15
N ILE A 475 -19.45 18.86 -6.56
CA ILE A 475 -19.38 17.55 -7.22
C ILE A 475 -20.77 17.19 -7.68
N PRO A 476 -21.01 16.95 -8.99
CA PRO A 476 -22.32 16.57 -9.50
C PRO A 476 -22.72 15.17 -9.02
N LEU A 477 -23.99 14.98 -8.68
CA LEU A 477 -24.57 13.72 -8.23
C LEU A 477 -25.23 12.95 -9.40
N GLY A 478 -25.24 11.61 -9.31
CA GLY A 478 -25.85 10.73 -10.29
C GLY A 478 -25.06 10.58 -11.60
N VAL A 479 -23.77 10.91 -11.57
CA VAL A 479 -22.86 10.86 -12.73
C VAL A 479 -21.51 10.25 -12.34
N LEU A 480 -20.67 9.94 -13.33
CA LEU A 480 -19.28 9.55 -13.16
C LEU A 480 -18.39 10.81 -13.13
N THR A 481 -17.89 11.15 -11.95
CA THR A 481 -16.95 12.26 -11.78
C THR A 481 -15.52 11.73 -11.60
N VAL A 482 -14.58 12.24 -12.40
CA VAL A 482 -13.15 11.93 -12.23
C VAL A 482 -12.41 13.13 -11.64
N VAL A 483 -11.71 12.91 -10.53
CA VAL A 483 -10.82 13.90 -9.90
C VAL A 483 -9.40 13.59 -10.33
N THR A 484 -8.78 14.50 -11.06
CA THR A 484 -7.47 14.33 -11.68
C THR A 484 -6.49 15.45 -11.31
N GLY A 485 -5.28 15.43 -11.85
CA GLY A 485 -4.19 16.39 -11.61
C GLY A 485 -2.88 15.71 -11.29
N VAL A 486 -1.76 16.42 -11.31
CA VAL A 486 -0.41 15.87 -11.08
C VAL A 486 -0.27 15.19 -9.70
N ALA A 487 0.75 14.33 -9.54
CA ALA A 487 1.02 13.69 -8.25
C ALA A 487 1.31 14.77 -7.18
N GLY A 488 0.76 14.60 -5.96
CA GLY A 488 0.92 15.60 -4.88
C GLY A 488 0.10 16.88 -5.02
N SER A 489 -0.81 17.00 -6.00
CA SER A 489 -1.66 18.20 -6.16
C SER A 489 -2.76 18.37 -5.11
N GLY A 490 -3.09 17.32 -4.33
CA GLY A 490 -4.09 17.38 -3.26
C GLY A 490 -5.41 16.64 -3.53
N LYS A 491 -5.51 15.80 -4.56
CA LYS A 491 -6.71 15.03 -4.93
C LYS A 491 -7.29 14.21 -3.78
N SER A 492 -6.48 13.34 -3.21
CA SER A 492 -6.91 12.48 -2.07
C SER A 492 -7.25 13.32 -0.84
N SER A 493 -6.53 14.43 -0.61
CA SER A 493 -6.86 15.38 0.48
C SER A 493 -8.24 16.02 0.27
N LEU A 494 -8.59 16.38 -0.96
CA LEU A 494 -9.90 16.94 -1.28
C LEU A 494 -11.00 15.89 -1.10
N VAL A 495 -10.87 14.73 -1.74
CA VAL A 495 -11.94 13.71 -1.79
C VAL A 495 -12.07 13.01 -0.44
N HIS A 496 -10.99 12.38 0.05
CA HIS A 496 -11.05 11.64 1.32
C HIS A 496 -11.20 12.58 2.53
N GLY A 497 -10.49 13.71 2.55
CA GLY A 497 -10.54 14.66 3.65
C GLY A 497 -11.91 15.32 3.84
N SER A 498 -12.67 15.50 2.74
CA SER A 498 -13.97 16.18 2.79
C SER A 498 -15.16 15.22 2.82
N LEU A 499 -15.03 13.99 2.31
CA LEU A 499 -16.16 13.08 2.11
C LEU A 499 -16.13 11.85 3.01
N ALA A 500 -14.98 11.47 3.55
CA ALA A 500 -14.89 10.31 4.43
C ALA A 500 -15.77 10.46 5.69
N GLY A 501 -16.52 9.41 6.01
CA GLY A 501 -17.40 9.37 7.17
C GLY A 501 -18.74 10.08 7.00
N ARG A 502 -19.05 10.65 5.83
CA ARG A 502 -20.41 11.15 5.54
C ARG A 502 -21.37 9.99 5.26
N ASP A 503 -22.63 10.15 5.64
CA ASP A 503 -23.67 9.15 5.40
C ASP A 503 -23.85 8.90 3.91
N GLY A 504 -23.96 7.62 3.51
CA GLY A 504 -24.13 7.20 2.13
C GLY A 504 -22.84 7.19 1.30
N VAL A 505 -21.68 7.54 1.88
CA VAL A 505 -20.38 7.48 1.20
C VAL A 505 -19.71 6.13 1.45
N ILE A 506 -19.33 5.46 0.37
CA ILE A 506 -18.64 4.15 0.35
C ILE A 506 -17.27 4.35 -0.29
N ILE A 507 -16.20 4.11 0.47
CA ILE A 507 -14.83 4.27 -0.01
C ILE A 507 -14.23 2.90 -0.33
N ALA A 508 -13.85 2.68 -1.58
CA ALA A 508 -13.10 1.52 -2.03
C ALA A 508 -11.64 1.92 -2.31
N GLY A 509 -10.82 1.94 -1.25
CA GLY A 509 -9.39 2.24 -1.34
C GLY A 509 -8.52 0.99 -1.51
N GLN A 510 -7.24 1.18 -1.85
CA GLN A 510 -6.23 0.13 -2.03
C GLN A 510 -5.67 -0.42 -0.71
N GLU A 511 -6.11 0.09 0.43
CA GLU A 511 -5.64 -0.33 1.75
C GLU A 511 -5.71 -1.84 1.93
N PRO A 512 -4.75 -2.44 2.67
CA PRO A 512 -4.76 -3.86 2.97
C PRO A 512 -6.10 -4.31 3.56
N ILE A 513 -6.64 -5.41 3.03
CA ILE A 513 -7.81 -6.04 3.63
C ILE A 513 -7.39 -6.63 4.97
N ARG A 514 -7.99 -6.16 6.05
CA ARG A 514 -7.74 -6.68 7.39
C ARG A 514 -8.19 -8.16 7.46
N GLY A 515 -7.26 -9.04 7.78
CA GLY A 515 -7.54 -10.48 7.86
C GLY A 515 -6.37 -11.23 8.50
N SER A 516 -6.60 -12.48 8.88
CA SER A 516 -5.55 -13.39 9.33
C SER A 516 -4.78 -13.96 8.13
N LYS A 517 -3.62 -14.57 8.37
CA LYS A 517 -2.86 -15.36 7.36
C LYS A 517 -3.71 -16.47 6.68
N ARG A 518 -4.92 -16.78 7.21
CA ARG A 518 -5.89 -17.75 6.65
C ARG A 518 -6.94 -17.13 5.75
N SER A 519 -7.04 -15.78 5.75
CA SER A 519 -8.05 -15.07 4.99
C SER A 519 -7.75 -15.16 3.49
N ASN A 520 -8.79 -15.47 2.71
CA ASN A 520 -8.72 -15.63 1.26
C ASN A 520 -9.99 -15.06 0.60
N PRO A 521 -10.06 -14.92 -0.73
CA PRO A 521 -11.22 -14.41 -1.43
C PRO A 521 -12.52 -15.14 -1.07
N ALA A 522 -12.50 -16.47 -0.95
CA ALA A 522 -13.71 -17.21 -0.60
C ALA A 522 -14.22 -16.90 0.83
N THR A 523 -13.31 -16.70 1.81
CA THR A 523 -13.71 -16.32 3.17
C THR A 523 -14.17 -14.88 3.26
N TYR A 524 -13.52 -13.98 2.53
CA TYR A 524 -13.79 -12.55 2.58
C TYR A 524 -15.12 -12.18 1.93
N THR A 525 -15.46 -12.85 0.81
CA THR A 525 -16.71 -12.63 0.06
C THR A 525 -17.90 -13.40 0.62
N GLY A 526 -17.72 -14.23 1.65
CA GLY A 526 -18.75 -15.13 2.13
C GLY A 526 -19.01 -16.35 1.22
N LEU A 527 -18.24 -16.53 0.16
CA LEU A 527 -18.36 -17.65 -0.78
C LEU A 527 -18.06 -19.01 -0.12
N LEU A 528 -17.22 -19.03 0.91
CA LEU A 528 -16.85 -20.28 1.58
C LEU A 528 -18.06 -20.98 2.23
N ASP A 529 -19.02 -20.23 2.75
CA ASP A 529 -20.19 -20.82 3.44
C ASP A 529 -21.11 -21.61 2.51
N PRO A 530 -21.53 -21.10 1.33
CA PRO A 530 -22.26 -21.92 0.36
C PRO A 530 -21.43 -23.10 -0.18
N ILE A 531 -20.10 -22.98 -0.33
CA ILE A 531 -19.23 -24.11 -0.72
C ILE A 531 -19.25 -25.17 0.37
N ARG A 532 -19.06 -24.84 1.64
CA ARG A 532 -19.09 -25.76 2.77
C ARG A 532 -20.45 -26.48 2.88
N SER A 533 -21.54 -25.75 2.68
CA SER A 533 -22.89 -26.28 2.70
C SER A 533 -23.13 -27.29 1.57
N ALA A 534 -22.58 -27.01 0.37
CA ALA A 534 -22.67 -27.93 -0.76
C ALA A 534 -21.92 -29.24 -0.50
N PHE A 535 -20.68 -29.18 0.04
CA PHE A 535 -19.94 -30.38 0.43
C PHE A 535 -20.63 -31.17 1.53
N ALA A 536 -21.14 -30.50 2.57
CA ALA A 536 -21.84 -31.11 3.67
C ALA A 536 -23.09 -31.88 3.19
N LYS A 537 -23.88 -31.27 2.29
CA LYS A 537 -25.07 -31.88 1.71
C LYS A 537 -24.72 -33.08 0.86
N ALA A 538 -23.69 -32.98 0.01
CA ALA A 538 -23.28 -34.07 -0.88
C ALA A 538 -22.79 -35.32 -0.12
N ASN A 539 -22.12 -35.12 1.03
CA ASN A 539 -21.49 -36.20 1.79
C ASN A 539 -22.21 -36.54 3.11
N LYS A 540 -23.36 -35.90 3.41
CA LYS A 540 -24.17 -36.11 4.63
C LYS A 540 -23.38 -35.89 5.92
N VAL A 541 -22.47 -34.90 5.95
CA VAL A 541 -21.62 -34.53 7.09
C VAL A 541 -21.85 -33.07 7.51
N LYS A 542 -21.28 -32.65 8.64
CA LYS A 542 -21.42 -31.26 9.13
C LYS A 542 -20.60 -30.28 8.31
N PRO A 543 -21.14 -29.09 7.95
CA PRO A 543 -20.38 -28.05 7.19
C PRO A 543 -19.11 -27.60 7.87
N GLY A 544 -19.02 -27.68 9.21
CA GLY A 544 -17.84 -27.32 9.99
C GLY A 544 -16.59 -28.08 9.57
N LEU A 545 -16.67 -29.31 9.10
CA LEU A 545 -15.51 -30.10 8.63
C LEU A 545 -14.73 -29.41 7.50
N PHE A 546 -15.42 -28.67 6.66
CA PHE A 546 -14.84 -27.97 5.50
C PHE A 546 -14.37 -26.53 5.82
N SER A 547 -14.05 -26.26 7.08
CA SER A 547 -13.49 -24.98 7.51
C SER A 547 -12.04 -25.14 7.97
N ALA A 548 -11.14 -24.35 7.42
CA ALA A 548 -9.75 -24.30 7.86
C ALA A 548 -9.55 -23.79 9.31
N ASN A 549 -10.63 -23.40 9.99
CA ASN A 549 -10.65 -22.93 11.39
C ASN A 549 -11.34 -23.93 12.34
N SER A 550 -11.58 -25.16 11.91
CA SER A 550 -12.33 -26.15 12.68
C SER A 550 -11.58 -27.49 12.77
N VAL A 551 -12.28 -28.52 13.27
CA VAL A 551 -11.75 -29.87 13.44
C VAL A 551 -11.25 -30.53 12.15
N GLY A 552 -11.67 -30.07 10.97
CA GLY A 552 -11.18 -30.58 9.68
C GLY A 552 -9.88 -29.94 9.21
N ALA A 553 -9.36 -28.95 9.92
CA ALA A 553 -8.09 -28.31 9.58
C ALA A 553 -6.91 -29.23 9.85
N CYS A 554 -5.88 -29.17 9.01
CA CYS A 554 -4.61 -29.84 9.28
C CYS A 554 -4.05 -29.37 10.64
N PRO A 555 -3.74 -30.29 11.58
CA PRO A 555 -3.32 -29.92 12.92
C PRO A 555 -1.95 -29.21 12.94
N THR A 556 -1.04 -29.57 12.05
CA THR A 556 0.33 -29.04 11.97
C THR A 556 0.34 -27.60 11.51
N CYS A 557 -0.25 -27.28 10.35
CA CYS A 557 -0.31 -25.92 9.85
C CYS A 557 -1.55 -25.15 10.34
N LYS A 558 -2.40 -25.75 11.13
CA LYS A 558 -3.65 -25.17 11.64
C LYS A 558 -4.51 -24.56 10.52
N GLY A 559 -4.56 -25.21 9.36
CA GLY A 559 -5.37 -24.79 8.21
C GLY A 559 -4.77 -23.67 7.36
N ILE A 560 -3.52 -23.30 7.56
CA ILE A 560 -2.83 -22.27 6.75
C ILE A 560 -2.30 -22.88 5.44
N GLY A 561 -1.84 -24.14 5.48
CA GLY A 561 -1.16 -24.83 4.38
C GLY A 561 0.35 -24.60 4.36
N LEU A 562 0.83 -23.62 5.13
CA LEU A 562 2.24 -23.26 5.31
C LEU A 562 2.60 -23.37 6.78
N VAL A 563 3.85 -23.70 7.06
CA VAL A 563 4.46 -23.66 8.38
C VAL A 563 5.42 -22.48 8.40
N TYR A 564 5.25 -21.60 9.37
CA TYR A 564 6.13 -20.47 9.59
C TYR A 564 7.11 -20.80 10.68
N THR A 565 8.39 -20.73 10.36
CA THR A 565 9.47 -20.93 11.33
C THR A 565 10.03 -19.56 11.72
N ASP A 566 9.86 -19.19 12.99
CA ASP A 566 10.46 -18.00 13.57
C ASP A 566 11.91 -18.32 13.94
N LEU A 567 12.85 -17.65 13.30
CA LEU A 567 14.28 -17.81 13.52
C LEU A 567 14.86 -16.74 14.47
N ALA A 568 14.02 -16.18 15.34
CA ALA A 568 14.33 -15.27 16.46
C ALA A 568 14.99 -13.92 16.10
N MET A 569 15.79 -13.83 15.03
CA MET A 569 16.42 -12.58 14.55
C MET A 569 16.33 -12.40 13.03
N MET A 570 15.60 -13.27 12.34
CA MET A 570 15.46 -13.29 10.88
C MET A 570 14.00 -13.14 10.47
N ALA A 571 13.77 -12.77 9.22
CA ALA A 571 12.42 -12.80 8.65
C ALA A 571 11.83 -14.23 8.75
N GLU A 572 10.54 -14.30 9.07
CA GLU A 572 9.77 -15.55 9.19
C GLU A 572 9.89 -16.35 7.88
N VAL A 573 10.40 -17.57 7.92
CA VAL A 573 10.50 -18.44 6.75
C VAL A 573 9.23 -19.28 6.65
N ALA A 574 8.54 -19.20 5.51
CA ALA A 574 7.37 -19.98 5.21
C ALA A 574 7.75 -21.21 4.36
N SER A 575 7.41 -22.41 4.82
CA SER A 575 7.54 -23.66 4.06
C SER A 575 6.17 -24.32 3.87
N VAL A 576 6.02 -25.07 2.78
CA VAL A 576 4.80 -25.85 2.56
C VAL A 576 4.68 -26.89 3.68
N CYS A 577 3.49 -27.01 4.28
CA CYS A 577 3.24 -28.01 5.32
C CYS A 577 3.40 -29.42 4.75
N GLU A 578 4.35 -30.19 5.25
CA GLU A 578 4.63 -31.57 4.79
C GLU A 578 3.46 -32.53 5.04
N ASP A 579 2.72 -32.37 6.15
CA ASP A 579 1.61 -33.26 6.50
C ASP A 579 0.40 -33.14 5.55
N CYS A 580 0.09 -31.94 5.09
CA CYS A 580 -1.05 -31.74 4.19
C CYS A 580 -0.64 -31.32 2.78
N ASN A 581 0.65 -31.21 2.47
CA ASN A 581 1.16 -30.75 1.18
C ASN A 581 0.46 -29.47 0.68
N GLY A 582 0.27 -28.51 1.59
CA GLY A 582 -0.44 -27.26 1.27
C GLY A 582 -1.97 -27.35 1.17
N ALA A 583 -2.56 -28.54 1.33
CA ALA A 583 -4.00 -28.75 1.17
C ALA A 583 -4.88 -28.16 2.29
N ARG A 584 -4.30 -27.76 3.43
CA ARG A 584 -4.95 -27.10 4.58
C ARG A 584 -5.87 -27.97 5.44
N PHE A 585 -6.26 -29.14 4.99
CA PHE A 585 -7.22 -30.03 5.63
C PHE A 585 -6.59 -31.36 5.99
N THR A 586 -7.21 -32.11 6.88
CA THR A 586 -6.81 -33.48 7.20
C THR A 586 -7.06 -34.43 6.02
N ALA A 587 -6.33 -35.53 5.94
CA ALA A 587 -6.48 -36.51 4.87
C ALA A 587 -7.93 -37.04 4.80
N GLU A 588 -8.59 -37.29 5.95
CA GLU A 588 -9.98 -37.70 6.04
C GLU A 588 -10.94 -36.69 5.36
N VAL A 589 -10.76 -35.40 5.60
CA VAL A 589 -11.60 -34.36 4.97
C VAL A 589 -11.37 -34.28 3.46
N LEU A 590 -10.15 -34.58 3.00
CA LEU A 590 -9.82 -34.60 1.58
C LEU A 590 -10.39 -35.80 0.82
N GLU A 591 -10.93 -36.81 1.50
CA GLU A 591 -11.65 -37.91 0.88
C GLU A 591 -13.07 -37.53 0.43
N TYR A 592 -13.69 -36.54 1.09
CA TYR A 592 -15.00 -36.04 0.72
C TYR A 592 -15.00 -35.33 -0.63
N ARG A 593 -15.92 -35.70 -1.52
CA ARG A 593 -15.97 -35.17 -2.89
C ARG A 593 -17.27 -34.44 -3.19
N LEU A 594 -17.19 -33.39 -3.94
CA LEU A 594 -18.30 -32.70 -4.58
C LEU A 594 -18.02 -32.68 -6.09
N ARG A 595 -18.88 -33.37 -6.88
CA ARG A 595 -18.68 -33.50 -8.34
C ARG A 595 -17.25 -33.94 -8.70
N GLY A 596 -16.67 -34.87 -7.97
CA GLY A 596 -15.35 -35.46 -8.19
C GLY A 596 -14.18 -34.69 -7.59
N LYS A 597 -14.38 -33.49 -7.06
CA LYS A 597 -13.31 -32.64 -6.47
C LYS A 597 -13.44 -32.56 -4.96
N ASN A 598 -12.32 -32.54 -4.24
CA ASN A 598 -12.26 -32.28 -2.82
C ASN A 598 -12.24 -30.75 -2.52
N ILE A 599 -12.37 -30.38 -1.24
CA ILE A 599 -12.44 -28.97 -0.82
C ILE A 599 -11.16 -28.18 -1.17
N SER A 600 -9.98 -28.81 -1.06
CA SER A 600 -8.71 -28.15 -1.42
C SER A 600 -8.59 -27.90 -2.92
N GLU A 601 -9.03 -28.87 -3.75
CA GLU A 601 -9.08 -28.70 -5.20
C GLU A 601 -10.04 -27.59 -5.61
N VAL A 602 -11.21 -27.48 -4.94
CA VAL A 602 -12.15 -26.38 -5.19
C VAL A 602 -11.59 -25.03 -4.77
N LEU A 603 -10.89 -24.95 -3.63
CA LEU A 603 -10.25 -23.71 -3.20
C LEU A 603 -9.05 -23.29 -4.08
N ARG A 604 -8.45 -24.21 -4.81
CA ARG A 604 -7.40 -23.91 -5.80
C ARG A 604 -7.97 -23.38 -7.12
N MET A 605 -9.25 -23.57 -7.39
CA MET A 605 -9.88 -23.04 -8.59
C MET A 605 -9.77 -21.51 -8.64
N THR A 606 -9.61 -20.99 -9.83
CA THR A 606 -9.87 -19.59 -10.11
C THR A 606 -11.37 -19.27 -10.00
N VAL A 607 -11.71 -18.00 -9.86
CA VAL A 607 -13.13 -17.56 -9.89
C VAL A 607 -13.80 -18.00 -11.19
N ALA A 608 -13.12 -17.94 -12.34
CA ALA A 608 -13.67 -18.37 -13.63
C ALA A 608 -14.00 -19.87 -13.65
N GLU A 609 -13.06 -20.74 -13.23
CA GLU A 609 -13.28 -22.18 -13.15
C GLU A 609 -14.38 -22.54 -12.15
N ALA A 610 -14.42 -21.83 -11.00
CA ALA A 610 -15.45 -22.04 -10.00
C ALA A 610 -16.85 -21.64 -10.50
N ARG A 611 -16.96 -20.64 -11.39
CA ARG A 611 -18.22 -20.27 -12.06
C ARG A 611 -18.78 -21.41 -12.92
N GLU A 612 -17.92 -22.14 -13.62
CA GLU A 612 -18.31 -23.32 -14.39
C GLU A 612 -18.69 -24.48 -13.47
N PHE A 613 -17.99 -24.60 -12.34
CA PHE A 613 -18.26 -25.67 -11.35
C PHE A 613 -19.55 -25.43 -10.57
N PHE A 614 -19.83 -24.18 -10.14
CA PHE A 614 -21.06 -23.79 -9.43
C PHE A 614 -22.03 -23.09 -10.38
N THR A 615 -22.92 -23.83 -11.01
CA THR A 615 -23.80 -23.33 -12.08
C THR A 615 -25.02 -22.55 -11.57
N SER A 616 -25.33 -22.60 -10.27
CA SER A 616 -26.54 -21.97 -9.67
C SER A 616 -26.36 -21.70 -8.17
N GLY A 617 -27.29 -20.92 -7.61
CA GLY A 617 -27.34 -20.59 -6.17
C GLY A 617 -26.41 -19.51 -5.72
N THR A 618 -26.33 -19.24 -4.41
CA THR A 618 -25.57 -18.15 -3.80
C THR A 618 -24.10 -18.16 -4.20
N ALA A 619 -23.48 -19.34 -4.32
CA ALA A 619 -22.09 -19.44 -4.77
C ALA A 619 -21.92 -18.86 -6.18
N ARG A 620 -22.80 -19.18 -7.11
CA ARG A 620 -22.77 -18.66 -8.47
C ARG A 620 -22.94 -17.13 -8.49
N THR A 621 -23.87 -16.59 -7.72
CA THR A 621 -24.09 -15.14 -7.64
C THR A 621 -22.84 -14.40 -7.16
N ILE A 622 -22.15 -14.91 -6.11
CA ILE A 622 -20.91 -14.29 -5.61
C ILE A 622 -19.79 -14.40 -6.66
N LEU A 623 -19.67 -15.55 -7.34
CA LEU A 623 -18.67 -15.75 -8.38
C LEU A 623 -18.91 -14.85 -9.61
N ASP A 624 -20.15 -14.62 -9.99
CA ASP A 624 -20.50 -13.70 -11.07
C ASP A 624 -20.10 -12.27 -10.72
N ARG A 625 -20.33 -11.82 -9.48
CA ARG A 625 -19.88 -10.51 -8.99
C ARG A 625 -18.36 -10.35 -9.10
N LEU A 626 -17.60 -11.35 -8.60
CA LEU A 626 -16.15 -11.36 -8.69
C LEU A 626 -15.66 -11.29 -10.14
N ALA A 627 -16.33 -11.99 -11.06
CA ALA A 627 -15.98 -11.97 -12.47
C ALA A 627 -16.30 -10.62 -13.12
N THR A 628 -17.43 -9.98 -12.75
CA THR A 628 -17.82 -8.65 -13.26
C THR A 628 -16.78 -7.57 -12.92
N VAL A 629 -16.19 -7.62 -11.73
CA VAL A 629 -15.10 -6.68 -11.34
C VAL A 629 -13.73 -7.09 -11.88
N GLY A 630 -13.65 -8.03 -12.83
CA GLY A 630 -12.41 -8.43 -13.47
C GLY A 630 -11.50 -9.34 -12.64
N LEU A 631 -12.04 -10.00 -11.58
CA LEU A 631 -11.28 -10.91 -10.71
C LEU A 631 -11.42 -12.38 -11.09
N GLY A 632 -11.75 -12.68 -12.35
CA GLY A 632 -11.94 -14.06 -12.84
C GLY A 632 -10.73 -14.98 -12.67
N TYR A 633 -9.53 -14.42 -12.62
CA TYR A 633 -8.27 -15.16 -12.56
C TYR A 633 -7.75 -15.45 -11.16
N ILE A 634 -8.24 -14.77 -10.12
CA ILE A 634 -7.77 -15.03 -8.75
C ILE A 634 -8.24 -16.39 -8.23
N GLY A 635 -7.37 -17.06 -7.45
CA GLY A 635 -7.71 -18.32 -6.79
C GLY A 635 -8.62 -18.09 -5.59
N LEU A 636 -9.66 -18.93 -5.42
CA LEU A 636 -10.59 -18.83 -4.29
C LEU A 636 -9.89 -18.89 -2.94
N GLY A 637 -8.86 -19.72 -2.81
CA GLY A 637 -8.07 -19.93 -1.61
C GLY A 637 -6.78 -19.12 -1.55
N GLN A 638 -6.51 -18.21 -2.50
CA GLN A 638 -5.30 -17.38 -2.51
C GLN A 638 -5.25 -16.51 -1.25
N PRO A 639 -4.11 -16.39 -0.53
CA PRO A 639 -4.01 -15.51 0.62
C PRO A 639 -4.30 -14.05 0.24
N LEU A 640 -5.09 -13.32 1.03
CA LEU A 640 -5.40 -11.91 0.75
C LEU A 640 -4.16 -11.01 0.76
N THR A 641 -3.10 -11.43 1.45
CA THR A 641 -1.82 -10.71 1.52
C THR A 641 -1.06 -10.72 0.20
N THR A 642 -1.31 -11.69 -0.68
CA THR A 642 -0.67 -11.81 -2.00
C THR A 642 -1.41 -11.04 -3.10
N LEU A 643 -2.57 -10.46 -2.79
CA LEU A 643 -3.32 -9.66 -3.75
C LEU A 643 -2.68 -8.28 -3.92
N SER A 644 -2.62 -7.79 -5.15
CA SER A 644 -2.22 -6.42 -5.47
C SER A 644 -3.19 -5.38 -4.89
N GLY A 645 -2.80 -4.10 -4.86
CA GLY A 645 -3.65 -2.99 -4.41
C GLY A 645 -4.98 -2.93 -5.17
N GLY A 646 -4.91 -2.99 -6.50
CA GLY A 646 -6.09 -2.97 -7.36
C GLY A 646 -6.98 -4.21 -7.21
N GLU A 647 -6.39 -5.41 -7.04
CA GLU A 647 -7.17 -6.63 -6.77
C GLU A 647 -7.94 -6.54 -5.46
N ARG A 648 -7.30 -6.05 -4.40
CA ARG A 648 -7.95 -5.81 -3.10
C ARG A 648 -9.10 -4.82 -3.21
N GLN A 649 -8.93 -3.75 -3.95
CA GLN A 649 -9.96 -2.74 -4.19
C GLN A 649 -11.16 -3.32 -4.92
N ARG A 650 -10.93 -4.03 -6.04
CA ARG A 650 -11.99 -4.72 -6.79
C ARG A 650 -12.69 -5.79 -5.96
N LEU A 651 -11.96 -6.50 -5.10
CA LEU A 651 -12.55 -7.47 -4.18
C LEU A 651 -13.48 -6.80 -3.14
N LYS A 652 -13.12 -5.61 -2.64
CA LYS A 652 -13.99 -4.80 -1.77
C LYS A 652 -15.26 -4.35 -2.50
N LEU A 653 -15.14 -3.93 -3.76
CA LEU A 653 -16.28 -3.56 -4.59
C LEU A 653 -17.26 -4.72 -4.80
N ALA A 654 -16.75 -5.91 -5.13
CA ALA A 654 -17.60 -7.09 -5.36
C ALA A 654 -18.51 -7.45 -4.18
N ILE A 655 -18.17 -7.00 -2.96
CA ILE A 655 -18.97 -7.26 -1.74
C ILE A 655 -20.00 -6.16 -1.50
N ASN A 656 -19.63 -4.90 -1.74
CA ASN A 656 -20.44 -3.74 -1.34
C ASN A 656 -21.57 -3.42 -2.32
N ASP A 657 -21.46 -3.81 -3.60
CA ASP A 657 -22.32 -3.31 -4.67
C ASP A 657 -23.69 -3.98 -4.85
N TRP A 658 -23.99 -5.10 -4.18
CA TRP A 658 -25.15 -5.89 -4.58
C TRP A 658 -26.17 -6.16 -3.48
N GLY A 659 -26.40 -5.27 -2.56
CA GLY A 659 -27.57 -5.26 -1.66
C GLY A 659 -27.85 -6.55 -0.86
N GLY A 660 -26.85 -7.39 -0.62
CA GLY A 660 -27.01 -8.68 0.04
C GLY A 660 -25.85 -8.95 0.98
N GLY A 661 -25.83 -8.31 2.15
CA GLY A 661 -24.83 -8.56 3.18
C GLY A 661 -24.94 -9.99 3.73
N VAL A 662 -23.84 -10.75 3.60
CA VAL A 662 -23.56 -11.89 4.47
C VAL A 662 -22.47 -11.45 5.43
N GLY A 663 -22.86 -11.06 6.64
CA GLY A 663 -21.99 -10.70 7.75
C GLY A 663 -22.10 -9.22 8.15
N ASN A 664 -22.91 -8.95 9.17
CA ASN A 664 -22.97 -7.78 10.08
C ASN A 664 -22.29 -6.45 9.63
N VAL A 665 -22.55 -6.01 8.41
CA VAL A 665 -22.43 -4.59 8.04
C VAL A 665 -23.82 -4.18 7.57
N SER A 666 -24.58 -3.57 8.44
CA SER A 666 -25.89 -2.97 8.18
C SER A 666 -25.73 -1.70 7.33
N ASN A 667 -25.29 -1.86 6.09
CA ASN A 667 -25.41 -0.83 5.07
C ASN A 667 -25.91 -1.51 3.79
N THR A 668 -27.24 -1.67 3.70
CA THR A 668 -27.92 -1.80 2.42
C THR A 668 -27.57 -0.56 1.61
N ALA A 669 -26.84 -0.72 0.50
CA ALA A 669 -26.64 0.35 -0.46
C ALA A 669 -28.04 0.85 -0.88
N LYS A 670 -28.40 2.04 -0.42
CA LYS A 670 -29.61 2.72 -0.86
C LYS A 670 -29.33 3.30 -2.23
N THR A 671 -30.29 3.29 -3.13
CA THR A 671 -30.24 4.08 -4.37
C THR A 671 -29.82 5.53 -4.00
N GLY A 672 -28.78 6.06 -4.67
CA GLY A 672 -28.22 7.38 -4.36
C GLY A 672 -26.96 7.34 -3.48
N SER A 673 -26.32 6.16 -3.28
CA SER A 673 -25.02 6.07 -2.62
C SER A 673 -23.90 6.73 -3.42
N ILE A 674 -22.87 7.21 -2.72
CA ILE A 674 -21.68 7.85 -3.31
C ILE A 674 -20.51 6.88 -3.18
N TYR A 675 -20.03 6.36 -4.30
CA TYR A 675 -18.86 5.50 -4.37
C TYR A 675 -17.61 6.31 -4.65
N ILE A 676 -16.59 6.14 -3.85
CA ILE A 676 -15.27 6.76 -4.04
C ILE A 676 -14.25 5.66 -4.33
N LEU A 677 -13.62 5.71 -5.51
CA LEU A 677 -12.58 4.81 -5.95
C LEU A 677 -11.26 5.56 -6.12
N ASP A 678 -10.17 4.99 -5.59
CA ASP A 678 -8.84 5.58 -5.68
C ASP A 678 -7.97 4.73 -6.62
N GLU A 679 -7.62 5.27 -7.80
CA GLU A 679 -6.82 4.64 -8.85
C GLU A 679 -7.28 3.20 -9.21
N PRO A 680 -8.54 2.99 -9.63
CA PRO A 680 -9.07 1.65 -9.89
C PRO A 680 -8.44 0.94 -11.09
N THR A 681 -7.70 1.65 -11.95
CA THR A 681 -6.97 1.07 -13.09
C THR A 681 -5.63 0.45 -12.72
N THR A 682 -5.18 0.60 -11.47
CA THR A 682 -3.89 0.06 -11.01
C THR A 682 -3.77 -1.44 -11.26
N GLY A 683 -2.70 -1.86 -11.93
CA GLY A 683 -2.41 -3.26 -12.26
C GLY A 683 -3.34 -3.88 -13.31
N LEU A 684 -4.15 -3.07 -14.02
CA LEU A 684 -5.00 -3.54 -15.09
C LEU A 684 -4.27 -3.51 -16.44
N HIS A 685 -4.43 -4.59 -17.17
CA HIS A 685 -4.10 -4.60 -18.59
C HIS A 685 -5.08 -3.69 -19.37
N LEU A 686 -4.62 -3.13 -20.49
CA LEU A 686 -5.41 -2.22 -21.33
C LEU A 686 -6.81 -2.75 -21.68
N ALA A 687 -6.92 -4.04 -22.04
CA ALA A 687 -8.20 -4.69 -22.35
C ALA A 687 -9.14 -4.82 -21.14
N ASP A 688 -8.64 -4.75 -19.91
CA ASP A 688 -9.47 -4.84 -18.71
C ASP A 688 -9.98 -3.46 -18.26
N VAL A 689 -9.40 -2.37 -18.78
CA VAL A 689 -9.87 -1.00 -18.54
C VAL A 689 -11.28 -0.82 -19.10
N ASP A 690 -11.57 -1.33 -20.29
CA ASP A 690 -12.91 -1.26 -20.90
C ASP A 690 -13.98 -1.94 -20.05
N LYS A 691 -13.63 -3.08 -19.43
CA LYS A 691 -14.53 -3.78 -18.49
C LYS A 691 -14.78 -2.96 -17.22
N LEU A 692 -13.73 -2.28 -16.73
CA LEU A 692 -13.86 -1.37 -15.58
C LEU A 692 -14.80 -0.20 -15.94
N LEU A 693 -14.65 0.41 -17.11
CA LEU A 693 -15.52 1.50 -17.57
C LEU A 693 -16.99 1.06 -17.62
N GLY A 694 -17.28 -0.11 -18.20
CA GLY A 694 -18.64 -0.67 -18.21
C GLY A 694 -19.19 -0.96 -16.80
N MET A 695 -18.35 -1.34 -15.86
CA MET A 695 -18.75 -1.50 -14.45
C MET A 695 -19.08 -0.15 -13.80
N LEU A 696 -18.26 0.88 -14.02
CA LEU A 696 -18.52 2.23 -13.50
C LEU A 696 -19.84 2.79 -14.06
N ASP A 697 -20.11 2.60 -15.35
CA ASP A 697 -21.38 2.96 -15.97
C ASP A 697 -22.56 2.24 -15.31
N THR A 698 -22.44 0.92 -15.08
CA THR A 698 -23.49 0.15 -14.43
C THR A 698 -23.82 0.69 -13.03
N LEU A 699 -22.82 1.11 -12.26
CA LEU A 699 -23.03 1.72 -10.94
C LEU A 699 -23.80 3.04 -11.04
N VAL A 700 -23.43 3.89 -11.99
CA VAL A 700 -24.11 5.17 -12.21
C VAL A 700 -25.54 4.95 -12.70
N ASP A 701 -25.76 4.03 -13.65
CA ASP A 701 -27.08 3.72 -14.22
C ASP A 701 -28.04 3.12 -13.17
N GLN A 702 -27.53 2.56 -12.08
CA GLN A 702 -28.31 2.15 -10.91
C GLN A 702 -28.74 3.33 -10.01
N GLY A 703 -28.44 4.57 -10.38
CA GLY A 703 -28.79 5.79 -9.66
C GLY A 703 -27.80 6.18 -8.57
N ASN A 704 -26.57 5.71 -8.64
CA ASN A 704 -25.50 6.07 -7.72
C ASN A 704 -24.64 7.21 -8.27
N THR A 705 -23.87 7.85 -7.41
CA THR A 705 -22.79 8.77 -7.78
C THR A 705 -21.46 8.03 -7.68
N VAL A 706 -20.64 8.13 -8.72
CA VAL A 706 -19.32 7.51 -8.73
C VAL A 706 -18.23 8.59 -8.84
N ILE A 707 -17.36 8.68 -7.85
CA ILE A 707 -16.21 9.59 -7.81
C ILE A 707 -14.96 8.76 -7.92
N VAL A 708 -14.14 9.01 -8.94
CA VAL A 708 -12.90 8.28 -9.20
C VAL A 708 -11.73 9.23 -9.12
N ILE A 709 -10.76 8.96 -8.26
CA ILE A 709 -9.46 9.65 -8.28
C ILE A 709 -8.60 8.89 -9.29
N GLU A 710 -8.28 9.50 -10.42
CA GLU A 710 -7.63 8.78 -11.51
C GLU A 710 -6.78 9.68 -12.42
N HIS A 711 -5.79 9.03 -13.07
CA HIS A 711 -4.89 9.64 -14.04
C HIS A 711 -4.95 8.95 -15.40
N HIS A 712 -5.66 7.83 -15.52
CA HIS A 712 -5.76 7.06 -16.75
C HIS A 712 -6.61 7.81 -17.77
N GLN A 713 -6.03 8.09 -18.94
CA GLN A 713 -6.64 8.93 -19.97
C GLN A 713 -7.96 8.38 -20.50
N ALA A 714 -8.08 7.04 -20.63
CA ALA A 714 -9.34 6.41 -21.04
C ALA A 714 -10.46 6.65 -20.01
N VAL A 715 -10.17 6.64 -18.71
CA VAL A 715 -11.16 6.92 -17.66
C VAL A 715 -11.56 8.39 -17.67
N MET A 716 -10.60 9.29 -17.88
CA MET A 716 -10.88 10.72 -18.00
C MET A 716 -11.74 11.03 -19.25
N ALA A 717 -11.42 10.41 -20.40
CA ALA A 717 -12.21 10.59 -21.63
C ALA A 717 -13.64 10.05 -21.50
N HIS A 718 -13.82 8.98 -20.73
CA HIS A 718 -15.10 8.30 -20.51
C HIS A 718 -15.98 8.96 -19.42
N ALA A 719 -15.44 9.87 -18.61
CA ALA A 719 -16.16 10.54 -17.53
C ALA A 719 -17.32 11.39 -18.01
N ASP A 720 -18.32 11.60 -17.16
CA ASP A 720 -19.36 12.63 -17.37
C ASP A 720 -18.87 14.00 -16.90
N TRP A 721 -18.02 14.05 -15.86
CA TRP A 721 -17.50 15.27 -15.27
C TRP A 721 -16.05 15.12 -14.80
N LEU A 722 -15.25 16.16 -14.98
CA LEU A 722 -13.86 16.23 -14.54
C LEU A 722 -13.66 17.35 -13.53
N ILE A 723 -12.83 17.08 -12.50
CA ILE A 723 -12.31 18.08 -11.58
C ILE A 723 -10.79 17.95 -11.61
N ASP A 724 -10.09 18.96 -12.13
CA ASP A 724 -8.64 18.98 -12.24
C ASP A 724 -8.03 19.82 -11.11
N ILE A 725 -7.10 19.24 -10.35
CA ILE A 725 -6.44 19.88 -9.19
C ILE A 725 -4.97 20.12 -9.53
N GLY A 726 -4.55 21.37 -9.39
CA GLY A 726 -3.21 21.80 -9.75
C GLY A 726 -2.90 23.21 -9.24
N PRO A 727 -2.09 23.98 -10.00
CA PRO A 727 -1.43 23.59 -11.27
C PRO A 727 -0.24 22.63 -11.07
N GLY A 728 0.41 22.63 -9.90
CA GLY A 728 1.58 21.83 -9.56
C GLY A 728 1.34 20.90 -8.37
N ALA A 729 2.42 20.49 -7.73
CA ALA A 729 2.44 19.60 -6.57
C ALA A 729 2.79 20.38 -5.28
N GLY A 730 2.47 19.83 -4.11
CA GLY A 730 2.79 20.44 -2.82
C GLY A 730 2.22 21.85 -2.68
N HIS A 731 3.06 22.82 -2.32
CA HIS A 731 2.62 24.21 -2.17
C HIS A 731 2.26 24.91 -3.50
N ASP A 732 2.69 24.37 -4.65
CA ASP A 732 2.27 24.91 -5.97
C ASP A 732 0.95 24.35 -6.47
N GLY A 733 0.42 23.34 -5.74
CA GLY A 733 -0.86 22.73 -5.99
C GLY A 733 -2.00 23.25 -5.11
N GLY A 734 -2.95 22.37 -4.84
CA GLY A 734 -4.02 22.57 -3.87
C GLY A 734 -5.12 23.55 -4.33
N ARG A 735 -5.31 23.73 -5.64
CA ARG A 735 -6.38 24.54 -6.22
C ARG A 735 -7.13 23.74 -7.27
N VAL A 736 -8.42 23.99 -7.43
CA VAL A 736 -9.17 23.51 -8.59
C VAL A 736 -8.84 24.42 -9.77
N VAL A 737 -8.25 23.83 -10.82
CA VAL A 737 -7.85 24.55 -12.04
C VAL A 737 -8.83 24.38 -13.19
N PHE A 738 -9.67 23.34 -13.12
CA PHE A 738 -10.75 23.10 -14.07
C PHE A 738 -11.89 22.28 -13.45
N THR A 739 -13.13 22.58 -13.86
CA THR A 739 -14.32 21.75 -13.63
C THR A 739 -15.21 21.82 -14.87
N GLY A 740 -15.66 20.68 -15.38
CA GLY A 740 -16.49 20.63 -16.58
C GLY A 740 -16.50 19.23 -17.19
N THR A 741 -17.02 19.11 -18.40
CA THR A 741 -17.01 17.86 -19.16
C THR A 741 -15.61 17.57 -19.73
N PRO A 742 -15.31 16.31 -20.10
CA PRO A 742 -14.06 15.99 -20.81
C PRO A 742 -13.89 16.76 -22.11
N ALA A 743 -14.99 17.02 -22.84
CA ALA A 743 -14.97 17.82 -24.05
C ALA A 743 -14.52 19.27 -23.77
N ASP A 744 -15.11 19.92 -22.75
CA ASP A 744 -14.72 21.27 -22.35
C ASP A 744 -13.24 21.36 -21.97
N LEU A 745 -12.71 20.32 -21.27
CA LEU A 745 -11.30 20.26 -20.91
C LEU A 745 -10.40 20.22 -22.15
N VAL A 746 -10.72 19.36 -23.11
CA VAL A 746 -9.96 19.20 -24.36
C VAL A 746 -9.99 20.45 -25.21
N GLU A 747 -11.14 21.12 -25.31
CA GLU A 747 -11.31 22.27 -26.18
C GLU A 747 -10.69 23.56 -25.62
N SER A 748 -10.93 23.86 -24.35
CA SER A 748 -10.73 25.23 -23.84
C SER A 748 -9.69 25.33 -22.69
N SER A 749 -9.25 24.25 -22.08
CA SER A 749 -8.39 24.33 -20.90
C SER A 749 -6.89 24.37 -21.23
N PRO A 750 -6.11 25.26 -20.58
CA PRO A 750 -4.66 25.33 -20.74
C PRO A 750 -3.89 24.43 -19.75
N THR A 751 -4.57 23.54 -19.01
CA THR A 751 -3.92 22.72 -17.98
C THR A 751 -3.06 21.61 -18.58
N THR A 752 -2.06 21.16 -17.83
CA THR A 752 -1.22 20.00 -18.21
C THR A 752 -2.06 18.75 -18.47
N THR A 753 -3.11 18.55 -17.68
CA THR A 753 -4.07 17.44 -17.88
C THR A 753 -4.76 17.55 -19.22
N ALA A 754 -5.21 18.76 -19.61
CA ALA A 754 -5.86 19.02 -20.89
C ALA A 754 -4.92 18.73 -22.08
N GLU A 755 -3.66 19.15 -21.98
CA GLU A 755 -2.66 18.89 -23.02
C GLU A 755 -2.48 17.38 -23.27
N HIS A 756 -2.30 16.60 -22.22
CA HIS A 756 -2.12 15.15 -22.33
C HIS A 756 -3.41 14.44 -22.81
N LEU A 757 -4.59 14.83 -22.32
CA LEU A 757 -5.84 14.23 -22.77
C LEU A 757 -6.10 14.56 -24.26
N ARG A 758 -5.78 15.77 -24.70
CA ARG A 758 -5.88 16.20 -26.10
C ARG A 758 -4.99 15.37 -27.03
N ARG A 759 -3.74 15.12 -26.63
CA ARG A 759 -2.82 14.23 -27.35
C ARG A 759 -3.35 12.80 -27.39
N TYR A 760 -3.88 12.30 -26.29
CA TYR A 760 -4.47 10.96 -26.24
C TYR A 760 -5.62 10.79 -27.20
N VAL A 761 -6.56 11.72 -27.24
CA VAL A 761 -7.76 11.66 -28.10
C VAL A 761 -7.39 11.86 -29.57
N SER A 762 -6.48 12.80 -29.90
CA SER A 762 -6.08 13.08 -31.27
C SER A 762 -5.18 12.00 -31.90
N GLY A 763 -4.59 11.16 -31.09
CA GLY A 763 -3.67 10.16 -31.59
C GLY A 763 -2.24 10.69 -31.88
N ALA A 764 -1.93 11.90 -31.40
CA ALA A 764 -0.67 12.60 -31.68
C ALA A 764 0.46 12.16 -30.71
#